data_9bd306edce6d991d8efd93e01868c58a
#
_entry.id   9bd306edce6d991d8efd93e01868c58a
#
_cell.length_a   1.000
_cell.length_b   1.000
_cell.length_c   1.000
_cell.angle_alpha   90.00
_cell.angle_beta   90.00
_cell.angle_gamma   90.00
#
_symmetry.space_group_name_H-M   'P 1'
#
loop_
_entity.id
_entity.type
_entity.pdbx_description
1 polymer ?
#
loop_
_entity_poly.entity_id
_entity_poly.type
_entity_poly.pdbx_seq_one_letter_code
_entity_poly.pdbx_strand_id
1 'polypeptide(L)'
;MTTESKAFTPIDLPVLPLDDEVVLPGMVVPLDLSDTEVRAAVEAAQAAARPGGGKPEVLLVPRIDGTYTGTGVLGTVEQVGRLVDGDPGALIRARDRVRIGAGTSGPGRALWVEGTVLDTVVPDPLPGSAAELVKEYKALATSWLKKRGAWQVVDRVQQIDDISALADNSGYSPFLTTAQKVQLLETVDPVARLKLAIQWLGEHLAEQDVAESIAKDVQEGVDKQQREFLLRRQLDAVRKELSELNGDPEDESDDYRARVEAADLPEHVRTAALKEVDKLERSSDQSPEGSWIRTWLDTVLELPWTERTEDAYDIRGAQEILDAEHAGLADVKERITEYLAVRKRRSDRGLGVVGGRRGGAVLALVGPPGVGKTSLGESVAHAMGRKFVRVALGGVRDEAEIRGHRRTYVGALPGRIVRAIKEAGSMNPVVLLDEIDKVGSDFRGDPAAALLEVLDPAQNHTFRDHYLEVELDLSDVVFLATANVLEAIPEALLDRMELVRLDGYTEDEKVVIARDHLLPRQLERAGLEKDEVALEESALRKLAGEYTREAGVRNLERAVARLLRKVAAQHELGDRELPFTVTDTDLRGLIGRPHHVPESAQDPAERRTAVPGVATGLAVTGAGGDVLFVEASLADPETGASGLTLTGQLGDVMKESAQIALSFLRSHGAELELPVADLKDRGVHIHFPAGGIPKDGPSAGITLTTALASLLSGRLVRTDVAMTGEVSLTGRVLPIGGLKQKLLAAHRAGITTVVIPQRNEADLDDVPAEVLEKLDVRPVTDVRQVLEIALAPATARAEERIPAAA
;
A
#
# COMPACT_ATOMS: atom_id res chain seq x y z
N MET A 1 28.78 -39.02 18.59
CA MET A 1 29.33 -38.54 19.85
C MET A 1 28.27 -37.60 20.43
N THR A 2 27.59 -38.11 21.43
CA THR A 2 26.52 -37.41 22.17
C THR A 2 27.19 -36.31 23.00
N THR A 3 26.92 -35.07 22.68
CA THR A 3 27.29 -33.91 23.49
C THR A 3 26.44 -33.94 24.77
N GLU A 4 27.03 -34.21 25.90
CA GLU A 4 26.43 -34.03 27.22
C GLU A 4 26.11 -32.52 27.39
N SER A 5 24.83 -32.19 27.43
CA SER A 5 24.32 -30.91 27.91
C SER A 5 24.75 -30.75 29.36
N LYS A 6 25.65 -29.80 29.65
CA LYS A 6 25.88 -29.34 31.02
C LYS A 6 24.56 -28.74 31.53
N ALA A 7 23.90 -29.43 32.45
CA ALA A 7 22.76 -28.88 33.16
C ALA A 7 23.25 -27.69 34.03
N PHE A 8 22.94 -26.49 33.60
CA PHE A 8 23.18 -25.30 34.41
C PHE A 8 22.24 -25.30 35.62
N THR A 9 22.82 -25.12 36.82
CA THR A 9 22.05 -24.95 38.04
C THR A 9 21.30 -23.60 37.96
N PRO A 10 19.98 -23.58 38.16
CA PRO A 10 19.25 -22.33 38.20
C PRO A 10 19.80 -21.43 39.29
N ILE A 11 19.80 -20.11 39.03
CA ILE A 11 20.29 -19.09 39.97
C ILE A 11 19.13 -18.15 40.27
N ASP A 12 18.95 -17.83 41.57
CA ASP A 12 17.99 -16.83 42.00
C ASP A 12 18.57 -15.42 41.80
N LEU A 13 17.88 -14.58 41.00
CA LEU A 13 18.35 -13.25 40.64
C LEU A 13 17.27 -12.19 40.89
N PRO A 14 17.65 -11.01 41.40
CA PRO A 14 16.73 -9.88 41.49
C PRO A 14 16.54 -9.28 40.08
N VAL A 15 15.29 -9.07 39.68
CA VAL A 15 14.90 -8.51 38.40
C VAL A 15 15.05 -7.00 38.42
N LEU A 16 15.81 -6.48 37.46
CA LEU A 16 15.92 -5.06 37.19
C LEU A 16 15.14 -4.79 35.91
N PRO A 17 13.98 -4.13 35.98
CA PRO A 17 13.17 -3.82 34.82
C PRO A 17 13.83 -2.75 33.96
N LEU A 18 13.74 -2.91 32.64
CA LEU A 18 14.15 -1.95 31.64
C LEU A 18 12.92 -1.57 30.81
N ASP A 19 12.34 -0.42 31.06
CA ASP A 19 11.14 0.05 30.38
C ASP A 19 11.48 0.53 28.96
N ASP A 20 10.93 -0.19 27.96
CA ASP A 20 11.13 0.05 26.54
C ASP A 20 12.60 0.08 26.07
N GLU A 21 13.51 -0.37 26.94
CA GLU A 21 14.94 -0.50 26.64
C GLU A 21 15.37 -1.96 26.61
N VAL A 22 16.35 -2.26 25.75
CA VAL A 22 16.91 -3.60 25.61
C VAL A 22 18.42 -3.52 25.69
N VAL A 23 18.97 -4.25 26.64
CA VAL A 23 20.42 -4.39 26.84
C VAL A 23 20.85 -5.79 26.37
N LEU A 24 21.88 -5.85 25.55
CA LEU A 24 22.45 -7.10 25.06
C LEU A 24 23.75 -7.46 25.83
N PRO A 25 24.17 -8.72 25.83
CA PRO A 25 25.44 -9.15 26.40
C PRO A 25 26.63 -8.34 25.86
N GLY A 26 27.58 -8.03 26.75
CA GLY A 26 28.75 -7.20 26.43
C GLY A 26 28.52 -5.69 26.58
N MET A 27 27.29 -5.21 26.66
CA MET A 27 27.00 -3.80 26.85
C MET A 27 27.30 -3.35 28.28
N VAL A 28 27.72 -2.09 28.40
CA VAL A 28 27.89 -1.42 29.69
C VAL A 28 26.98 -0.21 29.71
N VAL A 29 26.02 -0.23 30.63
CA VAL A 29 24.94 0.75 30.67
C VAL A 29 24.93 1.49 31.99
N PRO A 30 24.90 2.84 31.99
CA PRO A 30 24.57 3.62 33.17
C PRO A 30 23.06 3.62 33.37
N LEU A 31 22.56 3.26 34.56
CA LEU A 31 21.15 3.23 34.89
C LEU A 31 20.85 4.23 36.00
N ASP A 32 19.75 4.94 35.85
CA ASP A 32 19.23 5.87 36.85
C ASP A 32 18.59 5.11 38.03
N LEU A 33 19.02 5.40 39.22
CA LEU A 33 18.49 4.85 40.48
C LEU A 33 17.37 5.74 41.10
N SER A 34 16.90 6.74 40.38
CA SER A 34 15.71 7.51 40.79
C SER A 34 14.46 6.66 40.72
N ASP A 35 14.40 5.73 39.77
CA ASP A 35 13.35 4.71 39.69
C ASP A 35 13.42 3.77 40.91
N THR A 36 12.24 3.53 41.51
CA THR A 36 12.11 2.75 42.73
C THR A 36 12.32 1.26 42.54
N GLU A 37 11.93 0.71 41.38
CA GLU A 37 12.08 -0.70 41.07
C GLU A 37 13.53 -1.02 40.67
N VAL A 38 14.15 -0.16 39.86
CA VAL A 38 15.57 -0.27 39.48
C VAL A 38 16.47 -0.19 40.72
N ARG A 39 16.21 0.79 41.61
CA ARG A 39 16.93 0.94 42.89
C ARG A 39 16.77 -0.28 43.76
N ALA A 40 15.54 -0.79 43.94
CA ALA A 40 15.25 -1.97 44.76
C ALA A 40 16.00 -3.21 44.24
N ALA A 41 16.12 -3.37 42.92
CA ALA A 41 16.86 -4.47 42.34
C ALA A 41 18.37 -4.41 42.64
N VAL A 42 18.97 -3.23 42.51
CA VAL A 42 20.40 -3.03 42.84
C VAL A 42 20.67 -3.22 44.31
N GLU A 43 19.83 -2.70 45.20
CA GLU A 43 19.94 -2.89 46.66
C GLU A 43 19.78 -4.37 47.07
N ALA A 44 18.83 -5.06 46.45
CA ALA A 44 18.63 -6.50 46.66
C ALA A 44 19.85 -7.34 46.21
N ALA A 45 20.43 -6.99 45.08
CA ALA A 45 21.67 -7.65 44.59
C ALA A 45 22.85 -7.41 45.57
N GLN A 46 23.01 -6.18 46.07
CA GLN A 46 24.03 -5.85 47.08
C GLN A 46 23.82 -6.60 48.38
N ALA A 47 22.57 -6.73 48.86
CA ALA A 47 22.23 -7.46 50.06
C ALA A 47 22.43 -8.98 49.94
N ALA A 48 22.30 -9.53 48.77
CA ALA A 48 22.53 -10.94 48.46
C ALA A 48 24.04 -11.27 48.24
N ALA A 49 24.86 -10.27 47.95
CA ALA A 49 26.29 -10.48 47.76
C ALA A 49 27.00 -10.91 49.03
N ARG A 50 27.73 -12.06 49.00
CA ARG A 50 28.48 -12.58 50.18
C ARG A 50 29.74 -11.73 50.37
N PRO A 51 30.14 -11.44 51.63
CA PRO A 51 31.43 -10.81 51.94
C PRO A 51 32.60 -11.66 51.39
N GLY A 52 33.38 -11.11 50.46
CA GLY A 52 34.49 -11.84 49.81
C GLY A 52 34.07 -12.68 48.59
N GLY A 53 32.78 -12.64 48.19
CA GLY A 53 32.26 -13.22 46.95
C GLY A 53 32.42 -12.30 45.73
N GLY A 54 31.85 -12.68 44.62
CA GLY A 54 31.84 -11.87 43.41
C GLY A 54 31.08 -10.55 43.53
N LYS A 55 31.13 -9.73 42.48
CA LYS A 55 30.34 -8.45 42.42
C LYS A 55 28.82 -8.78 42.47
N PRO A 56 28.00 -7.83 42.96
CA PRO A 56 26.55 -8.02 42.95
C PRO A 56 25.99 -8.26 41.55
N GLU A 57 25.08 -9.22 41.43
CA GLU A 57 24.48 -9.62 40.16
C GLU A 57 22.99 -9.30 40.12
N VAL A 58 22.50 -8.81 38.98
CA VAL A 58 21.10 -8.47 38.69
C VAL A 58 20.69 -9.10 37.35
N LEU A 59 19.40 -9.35 37.18
CA LEU A 59 18.85 -9.76 35.92
C LEU A 59 18.17 -8.57 35.22
N LEU A 60 18.80 -8.06 34.17
CA LEU A 60 18.25 -7.01 33.31
C LEU A 60 17.16 -7.62 32.44
N VAL A 61 15.92 -7.17 32.60
CA VAL A 61 14.78 -7.71 31.86
C VAL A 61 14.03 -6.60 31.14
N PRO A 62 13.99 -6.60 29.83
CA PRO A 62 13.16 -5.69 29.07
C PRO A 62 11.67 -5.85 29.43
N ARG A 63 10.99 -4.71 29.66
CA ARG A 63 9.55 -4.63 29.88
C ARG A 63 8.95 -3.75 28.78
N ILE A 64 8.34 -4.41 27.79
CA ILE A 64 7.79 -3.77 26.60
C ILE A 64 6.26 -3.71 26.74
N ASP A 65 5.69 -2.53 26.62
CA ASP A 65 4.25 -2.31 26.84
C ASP A 65 3.74 -2.93 28.17
N GLY A 66 4.56 -2.85 29.21
CA GLY A 66 4.24 -3.39 30.52
C GLY A 66 4.42 -4.91 30.69
N THR A 67 4.87 -5.62 29.65
CA THR A 67 5.08 -7.07 29.67
C THR A 67 6.57 -7.41 29.66
N TYR A 68 7.00 -8.30 30.55
CA TYR A 68 8.39 -8.77 30.60
C TYR A 68 8.68 -9.77 29.48
N THR A 69 9.88 -9.67 28.87
CA THR A 69 10.37 -10.67 27.91
C THR A 69 10.71 -12.00 28.60
N GLY A 70 10.69 -13.10 27.83
CA GLY A 70 11.05 -14.44 28.38
C GLY A 70 12.55 -14.64 28.58
N THR A 71 13.38 -13.74 28.05
CA THR A 71 14.85 -13.77 28.14
C THR A 71 15.34 -12.43 28.68
N GLY A 72 16.21 -12.48 29.67
CA GLY A 72 16.92 -11.33 30.21
C GLY A 72 18.43 -11.47 30.08
N VAL A 73 19.18 -10.51 30.63
CA VAL A 73 20.65 -10.52 30.64
C VAL A 73 21.18 -10.43 32.06
N LEU A 74 22.08 -11.33 32.42
CA LEU A 74 22.79 -11.28 33.67
C LEU A 74 23.73 -10.07 33.67
N GLY A 75 23.48 -9.15 34.59
CA GLY A 75 24.26 -7.94 34.77
C GLY A 75 25.07 -7.95 36.05
N THR A 76 26.28 -7.53 35.97
CA THR A 76 27.14 -7.29 37.14
C THR A 76 27.18 -5.80 37.49
N VAL A 77 26.86 -5.43 38.70
CA VAL A 77 26.93 -4.05 39.19
C VAL A 77 28.42 -3.69 39.38
N GLU A 78 28.97 -2.90 38.49
CA GLU A 78 30.36 -2.50 38.51
C GLU A 78 30.64 -1.38 39.52
N GLN A 79 29.74 -0.38 39.55
CA GLN A 79 29.87 0.78 40.42
C GLN A 79 28.50 1.39 40.69
N VAL A 80 28.28 1.84 41.92
CA VAL A 80 27.14 2.68 42.32
C VAL A 80 27.68 4.04 42.69
N GLY A 81 27.07 5.11 42.14
CA GLY A 81 27.55 6.48 42.35
C GLY A 81 26.55 7.52 41.84
N ARG A 82 27.07 8.57 41.24
CA ARG A 82 26.27 9.59 40.55
C ARG A 82 26.53 9.61 39.07
N LEU A 83 25.49 9.80 38.29
CA LEU A 83 25.55 10.02 36.84
C LEU A 83 26.13 11.40 36.53
N VAL A 84 26.41 11.66 35.24
CA VAL A 84 26.96 12.95 34.78
C VAL A 84 26.07 14.13 35.17
N ASP A 85 24.76 13.92 35.22
CA ASP A 85 23.74 14.93 35.54
C ASP A 85 23.54 15.13 37.03
N GLY A 86 24.26 14.36 37.87
CA GLY A 86 24.24 14.46 39.33
C GLY A 86 23.27 13.53 40.04
N ASP A 87 22.41 12.83 39.33
CA ASP A 87 21.44 11.89 39.87
C ASP A 87 22.10 10.57 40.36
N PRO A 88 21.49 9.85 41.30
CA PRO A 88 22.02 8.57 41.76
C PRO A 88 21.96 7.56 40.63
N GLY A 89 23.06 6.85 40.37
CA GLY A 89 23.10 5.88 39.24
C GLY A 89 23.98 4.68 39.55
N ALA A 90 23.82 3.65 38.75
CA ALA A 90 24.64 2.45 38.79
C ALA A 90 25.18 2.15 37.39
N LEU A 91 26.46 1.73 37.33
CA LEU A 91 27.05 1.21 36.08
C LEU A 91 26.97 -0.30 36.10
N ILE A 92 26.25 -0.86 35.14
CA ILE A 92 26.01 -2.30 35.04
C ILE A 92 26.64 -2.84 33.76
N ARG A 93 27.40 -3.94 33.90
CA ARG A 93 27.96 -4.70 32.79
C ARG A 93 27.10 -5.92 32.51
N ALA A 94 26.47 -5.94 31.36
CA ALA A 94 25.71 -7.08 30.84
C ALA A 94 26.66 -8.20 30.39
N ARG A 95 26.35 -9.48 30.75
CA ARG A 95 27.24 -10.61 30.50
C ARG A 95 26.58 -11.69 29.67
N ASP A 96 25.71 -12.48 30.28
CA ASP A 96 25.18 -13.71 29.73
C ASP A 96 23.66 -13.62 29.53
N ARG A 97 23.11 -14.28 28.54
CA ARG A 97 21.65 -14.45 28.38
C ARG A 97 21.12 -15.40 29.43
N VAL A 98 19.97 -15.06 29.98
CA VAL A 98 19.30 -15.85 31.01
C VAL A 98 17.86 -16.06 30.62
N ARG A 99 17.41 -17.29 30.56
CA ARG A 99 15.99 -17.62 30.45
C ARG A 99 15.33 -17.45 31.81
N ILE A 100 14.23 -16.73 31.83
CA ILE A 100 13.48 -16.44 33.04
C ILE A 100 12.57 -17.62 33.36
N GLY A 101 12.64 -18.08 34.61
CA GLY A 101 11.84 -19.17 35.18
C GLY A 101 10.76 -18.68 36.12
N ALA A 102 10.49 -19.45 37.16
CA ALA A 102 9.48 -19.12 38.14
C ALA A 102 9.91 -17.98 39.07
N GLY A 103 8.94 -17.24 39.61
CA GLY A 103 9.18 -16.25 40.65
C GLY A 103 9.67 -16.90 41.93
N THR A 104 10.71 -16.34 42.56
CA THR A 104 11.28 -16.80 43.81
C THR A 104 11.25 -15.67 44.87
N SER A 105 11.78 -15.92 46.06
CA SER A 105 11.90 -14.92 47.13
C SER A 105 13.36 -14.70 47.48
N GLY A 106 13.76 -13.45 47.68
CA GLY A 106 15.10 -13.06 48.08
C GLY A 106 15.12 -11.80 48.96
N PRO A 107 16.31 -11.35 49.34
CA PRO A 107 16.43 -10.16 50.21
C PRO A 107 15.97 -8.88 49.49
N GLY A 108 15.39 -7.93 50.23
CA GLY A 108 14.98 -6.64 49.74
C GLY A 108 13.54 -6.59 49.20
N ARG A 109 13.22 -5.56 48.40
CA ARG A 109 11.88 -5.33 47.82
C ARG A 109 11.79 -5.64 46.34
N ALA A 110 12.86 -6.15 45.74
CA ALA A 110 12.90 -6.47 44.30
C ALA A 110 12.06 -7.72 43.97
N LEU A 111 11.64 -7.86 42.74
CA LEU A 111 11.12 -9.07 42.18
C LEU A 111 12.29 -10.07 42.01
N TRP A 112 12.13 -11.31 42.44
CA TRP A 112 13.12 -12.36 42.31
C TRP A 112 12.61 -13.46 41.39
N VAL A 113 13.47 -13.96 40.55
CA VAL A 113 13.15 -15.05 39.60
C VAL A 113 14.29 -16.07 39.58
N GLU A 114 13.94 -17.30 39.28
CA GLU A 114 14.88 -18.35 38.92
C GLU A 114 15.37 -18.13 37.48
N GLY A 115 16.66 -17.97 37.31
CA GLY A 115 17.29 -17.74 36.00
C GLY A 115 18.14 -18.93 35.56
N THR A 116 18.00 -19.36 34.31
CA THR A 116 18.89 -20.35 33.68
C THR A 116 19.77 -19.67 32.64
N VAL A 117 21.08 -19.68 32.85
CA VAL A 117 22.04 -19.11 31.89
C VAL A 117 21.98 -19.91 30.58
N LEU A 118 21.84 -19.23 29.48
CA LEU A 118 21.83 -19.84 28.15
C LEU A 118 23.24 -19.90 27.60
N ASP A 119 23.73 -21.14 27.35
CA ASP A 119 25.07 -21.34 26.78
C ASP A 119 25.02 -21.06 25.27
N THR A 120 25.81 -20.10 24.82
CA THR A 120 26.00 -19.81 23.39
C THR A 120 27.20 -20.65 22.91
N VAL A 121 26.93 -21.85 22.43
CA VAL A 121 27.97 -22.73 21.87
C VAL A 121 28.45 -22.14 20.53
N VAL A 122 29.64 -21.58 20.55
CA VAL A 122 30.35 -21.14 19.34
C VAL A 122 31.21 -22.31 18.83
N PRO A 123 30.98 -22.80 17.61
CA PRO A 123 31.83 -23.85 17.04
C PRO A 123 33.29 -23.34 16.86
N ASP A 124 34.26 -24.12 17.30
CA ASP A 124 35.68 -23.83 17.05
C ASP A 124 36.32 -25.03 16.33
N PRO A 125 36.81 -24.89 15.07
CA PRO A 125 36.84 -23.70 14.24
C PRO A 125 35.45 -23.32 13.69
N LEU A 126 35.25 -22.05 13.45
CA LEU A 126 34.01 -21.51 12.82
C LEU A 126 33.79 -22.17 11.45
N PRO A 127 32.59 -22.61 11.10
CA PRO A 127 32.26 -23.05 9.75
C PRO A 127 32.58 -21.95 8.74
N GLY A 128 33.05 -22.31 7.56
CA GLY A 128 33.44 -21.34 6.53
C GLY A 128 32.36 -20.30 6.21
N SER A 129 31.10 -20.72 6.21
CA SER A 129 29.93 -19.81 6.03
C SER A 129 29.76 -18.80 7.18
N ALA A 130 30.12 -19.17 8.41
CA ALA A 130 30.05 -18.23 9.54
C ALA A 130 31.22 -17.23 9.51
N ALA A 131 32.40 -17.65 9.06
CA ALA A 131 33.54 -16.77 8.87
C ALA A 131 33.31 -15.70 7.77
N GLU A 132 32.55 -16.05 6.73
CA GLU A 132 32.13 -15.10 5.70
C GLU A 132 31.16 -14.04 6.27
N LEU A 133 30.18 -14.46 7.06
CA LEU A 133 29.25 -13.53 7.74
C LEU A 133 29.98 -12.55 8.68
N VAL A 134 30.99 -13.00 9.40
CA VAL A 134 31.82 -12.13 10.24
C VAL A 134 32.51 -11.05 9.40
N LYS A 135 33.07 -11.43 8.25
CA LYS A 135 33.72 -10.47 7.33
C LYS A 135 32.69 -9.47 6.76
N GLU A 136 31.54 -9.98 6.35
CA GLU A 136 30.46 -9.17 5.80
C GLU A 136 29.97 -8.14 6.82
N TYR A 137 29.67 -8.56 8.04
CA TYR A 137 29.23 -7.66 9.09
C TYR A 137 30.29 -6.59 9.41
N LYS A 138 31.57 -6.99 9.58
CA LYS A 138 32.66 -6.05 9.84
C LYS A 138 32.82 -5.04 8.71
N ALA A 139 32.63 -5.43 7.45
CA ALA A 139 32.66 -4.54 6.30
C ALA A 139 31.51 -3.53 6.32
N LEU A 140 30.27 -3.98 6.52
CA LEU A 140 29.08 -3.13 6.61
C LEU A 140 29.16 -2.17 7.81
N ALA A 141 29.54 -2.65 8.99
CA ALA A 141 29.71 -1.85 10.19
C ALA A 141 30.80 -0.79 10.01
N THR A 142 31.92 -1.14 9.35
CA THR A 142 32.97 -0.16 9.03
C THR A 142 32.46 0.92 8.08
N SER A 143 31.69 0.55 7.04
CA SER A 143 31.10 1.49 6.11
C SER A 143 30.18 2.46 6.83
N TRP A 144 29.29 1.95 7.67
CA TRP A 144 28.35 2.75 8.45
C TRP A 144 29.04 3.70 9.44
N LEU A 145 30.03 3.20 10.20
CA LEU A 145 30.79 4.00 11.16
C LEU A 145 31.59 5.11 10.48
N LYS A 146 32.18 4.83 9.32
CA LYS A 146 32.91 5.84 8.51
C LYS A 146 31.98 6.95 8.02
N LYS A 147 30.79 6.61 7.53
CA LYS A 147 29.79 7.61 7.11
C LYS A 147 29.39 8.55 8.25
N ARG A 148 29.39 8.08 9.49
CA ARG A 148 29.09 8.86 10.71
C ARG A 148 30.29 9.58 11.32
N GLY A 149 31.48 9.45 10.75
CA GLY A 149 32.70 10.03 11.30
C GLY A 149 33.22 9.37 12.58
N ALA A 150 32.67 8.18 12.95
CA ALA A 150 33.02 7.48 14.20
C ALA A 150 34.25 6.57 14.05
N TRP A 151 35.34 7.11 13.55
CA TRP A 151 36.57 6.38 13.23
C TRP A 151 37.18 5.63 14.41
N GLN A 152 37.05 6.18 15.63
CA GLN A 152 37.59 5.58 16.86
C GLN A 152 36.95 4.26 17.24
N VAL A 153 35.73 4.00 16.75
CA VAL A 153 34.95 2.76 17.05
C VAL A 153 35.28 1.66 16.05
N VAL A 154 35.73 2.01 14.85
CA VAL A 154 36.04 1.04 13.77
C VAL A 154 37.06 0.00 14.23
N ASP A 155 38.13 0.43 14.86
CA ASP A 155 39.22 -0.47 15.32
C ASP A 155 38.70 -1.44 16.40
N ARG A 156 37.79 -0.99 17.28
CA ARG A 156 37.18 -1.86 18.30
C ARG A 156 36.34 -2.95 17.68
N VAL A 157 35.51 -2.61 16.69
CA VAL A 157 34.66 -3.60 15.99
C VAL A 157 35.53 -4.60 15.23
N GLN A 158 36.61 -4.14 14.61
CA GLN A 158 37.53 -5.02 13.89
C GLN A 158 38.28 -6.02 14.81
N GLN A 159 38.48 -5.67 16.07
CA GLN A 159 39.16 -6.52 17.08
C GLN A 159 38.27 -7.54 17.77
N ILE A 160 36.95 -7.50 17.52
CA ILE A 160 36.02 -8.50 18.08
C ILE A 160 36.13 -9.79 17.25
N ASP A 161 36.67 -10.85 17.84
CA ASP A 161 36.82 -12.16 17.17
C ASP A 161 35.67 -13.11 17.49
N ASP A 162 35.04 -12.95 18.65
CA ASP A 162 33.88 -13.76 19.04
C ASP A 162 32.62 -13.37 18.26
N ILE A 163 32.03 -14.34 17.55
CA ILE A 163 30.83 -14.11 16.71
C ILE A 163 29.62 -13.67 17.55
N SER A 164 29.49 -14.17 18.78
CA SER A 164 28.41 -13.79 19.69
C SER A 164 28.55 -12.36 20.13
N ALA A 165 29.75 -11.96 20.59
CA ALA A 165 30.03 -10.59 20.98
C ALA A 165 29.91 -9.63 19.79
N LEU A 166 30.29 -10.05 18.59
CA LEU A 166 30.17 -9.26 17.38
C LEU A 166 28.71 -8.97 17.03
N ALA A 167 27.85 -10.00 17.08
CA ALA A 167 26.41 -9.84 16.84
C ALA A 167 25.74 -8.96 17.90
N ASP A 168 26.10 -9.14 19.17
CA ASP A 168 25.54 -8.39 20.30
C ASP A 168 26.02 -6.91 20.32
N ASN A 169 27.16 -6.61 19.74
CA ASN A 169 27.62 -5.23 19.55
C ASN A 169 26.66 -4.40 18.70
N SER A 170 25.81 -5.03 17.87
CA SER A 170 24.76 -4.32 17.12
C SER A 170 23.74 -3.63 18.03
N GLY A 171 23.60 -4.04 19.30
CA GLY A 171 22.71 -3.41 20.28
C GLY A 171 22.99 -1.92 20.52
N TYR A 172 24.23 -1.45 20.28
CA TYR A 172 24.58 -0.03 20.33
C TYR A 172 24.11 0.77 19.11
N SER A 173 23.55 0.12 18.10
CA SER A 173 23.08 0.79 16.87
C SER A 173 21.78 1.55 17.13
N PRO A 174 21.75 2.87 16.89
CA PRO A 174 20.57 3.70 17.19
C PRO A 174 19.43 3.51 16.17
N PHE A 175 19.69 2.85 15.05
CA PHE A 175 18.68 2.58 14.02
C PHE A 175 17.87 1.33 14.28
N LEU A 176 18.30 0.45 15.20
CA LEU A 176 17.54 -0.73 15.56
C LEU A 176 16.37 -0.36 16.45
N THR A 177 15.18 -0.81 16.06
CA THR A 177 13.97 -0.67 16.87
C THR A 177 14.03 -1.55 18.12
N THR A 178 13.25 -1.20 19.14
CA THR A 178 13.13 -2.01 20.37
C THR A 178 12.73 -3.46 20.04
N ALA A 179 11.80 -3.68 19.13
CA ALA A 179 11.39 -5.02 18.69
C ALA A 179 12.55 -5.82 18.06
N GLN A 180 13.38 -5.20 17.24
CA GLN A 180 14.56 -5.82 16.65
C GLN A 180 15.61 -6.18 17.71
N LYS A 181 15.81 -5.32 18.71
CA LYS A 181 16.71 -5.61 19.83
C LYS A 181 16.19 -6.74 20.72
N VAL A 182 14.88 -6.83 20.94
CA VAL A 182 14.25 -7.99 21.64
C VAL A 182 14.48 -9.26 20.81
N GLN A 183 14.30 -9.23 19.52
CA GLN A 183 14.55 -10.38 18.65
C GLN A 183 16.01 -10.84 18.71
N LEU A 184 16.99 -9.92 18.76
CA LEU A 184 18.39 -10.26 19.00
C LEU A 184 18.62 -10.89 20.39
N LEU A 185 17.95 -10.37 21.42
CA LEU A 185 18.06 -10.91 22.77
C LEU A 185 17.53 -12.35 22.86
N GLU A 186 16.41 -12.63 22.24
CA GLU A 186 15.74 -13.94 22.29
C GLU A 186 16.38 -14.97 21.36
N THR A 187 17.12 -14.54 20.33
CA THR A 187 17.82 -15.45 19.40
C THR A 187 19.09 -15.97 20.04
N VAL A 188 19.10 -17.23 20.47
CA VAL A 188 20.23 -17.86 21.19
C VAL A 188 21.40 -18.18 20.25
N ASP A 189 21.12 -18.64 19.02
CA ASP A 189 22.15 -18.97 18.02
C ASP A 189 22.92 -17.73 17.55
N PRO A 190 24.24 -17.64 17.78
CA PRO A 190 25.04 -16.46 17.40
C PRO A 190 25.15 -16.24 15.89
N VAL A 191 25.07 -17.31 15.08
CA VAL A 191 25.07 -17.20 13.62
C VAL A 191 23.77 -16.60 13.11
N ALA A 192 22.64 -17.02 13.68
CA ALA A 192 21.33 -16.46 13.36
C ALA A 192 21.25 -14.98 13.76
N ARG A 193 21.78 -14.60 14.95
CA ARG A 193 21.86 -13.21 15.37
C ARG A 193 22.69 -12.35 14.42
N LEU A 194 23.85 -12.84 14.01
CA LEU A 194 24.72 -12.10 13.11
C LEU A 194 24.07 -11.88 11.74
N LYS A 195 23.30 -12.86 11.23
CA LYS A 195 22.50 -12.69 10.00
C LYS A 195 21.45 -11.60 10.12
N LEU A 196 20.73 -11.56 11.24
CA LEU A 196 19.74 -10.48 11.50
C LEU A 196 20.44 -9.12 11.55
N ALA A 197 21.58 -9.02 12.24
CA ALA A 197 22.33 -7.76 12.32
C ALA A 197 22.87 -7.31 10.94
N ILE A 198 23.31 -8.24 10.09
CA ILE A 198 23.74 -7.96 8.70
C ILE A 198 22.57 -7.45 7.89
N GLN A 199 21.44 -8.15 7.95
CA GLN A 199 20.23 -7.77 7.20
C GLN A 199 19.81 -6.34 7.53
N TRP A 200 19.57 -6.03 8.80
CA TRP A 200 19.10 -4.71 9.21
C TRP A 200 20.11 -3.58 8.99
N LEU A 201 21.39 -3.87 9.15
CA LEU A 201 22.44 -2.91 8.83
C LEU A 201 22.54 -2.64 7.33
N GLY A 202 22.35 -3.67 6.50
CA GLY A 202 22.29 -3.55 5.05
C GLY A 202 21.09 -2.75 4.58
N GLU A 203 19.90 -3.02 5.13
CA GLU A 203 18.67 -2.28 4.87
C GLU A 203 18.85 -0.80 5.23
N HIS A 204 19.38 -0.51 6.41
CA HIS A 204 19.64 0.86 6.86
C HIS A 204 20.65 1.62 5.98
N LEU A 205 21.72 0.96 5.56
CA LEU A 205 22.69 1.57 4.64
C LEU A 205 22.06 1.85 3.27
N ALA A 206 21.24 0.94 2.75
CA ALA A 206 20.55 1.14 1.49
C ALA A 206 19.57 2.33 1.55
N GLU A 207 18.83 2.47 2.66
CA GLU A 207 17.97 3.63 2.90
C GLU A 207 18.74 4.94 2.96
N GLN A 208 19.90 4.93 3.64
CA GLN A 208 20.79 6.11 3.70
C GLN A 208 21.37 6.47 2.33
N ASP A 209 21.77 5.48 1.53
CA ASP A 209 22.32 5.72 0.19
C ASP A 209 21.27 6.32 -0.75
N VAL A 210 20.01 5.88 -0.65
CA VAL A 210 18.90 6.47 -1.38
C VAL A 210 18.64 7.91 -0.92
N ALA A 211 18.61 8.15 0.39
CA ALA A 211 18.42 9.48 0.94
C ALA A 211 19.55 10.45 0.54
N GLU A 212 20.79 9.97 0.54
CA GLU A 212 21.97 10.75 0.13
C GLU A 212 21.95 11.04 -1.38
N SER A 213 21.52 10.07 -2.20
CA SER A 213 21.35 10.27 -3.64
C SER A 213 20.28 11.32 -3.93
N ILE A 214 19.12 11.24 -3.24
CA ILE A 214 18.05 12.23 -3.36
C ILE A 214 18.54 13.62 -2.91
N ALA A 215 19.26 13.70 -1.79
CA ALA A 215 19.82 14.96 -1.30
C ALA A 215 20.83 15.55 -2.28
N LYS A 216 21.64 14.71 -2.92
CA LYS A 216 22.60 15.12 -3.93
C LYS A 216 21.91 15.61 -5.20
N ASP A 217 20.89 14.90 -5.67
CA ASP A 217 20.10 15.30 -6.84
C ASP A 217 19.36 16.63 -6.58
N VAL A 218 18.85 16.82 -5.36
CA VAL A 218 18.26 18.10 -4.92
C VAL A 218 19.31 19.20 -4.86
N GLN A 219 20.51 18.92 -4.32
CA GLN A 219 21.60 19.89 -4.24
C GLN A 219 22.11 20.28 -5.64
N GLU A 220 22.27 19.29 -6.54
CA GLU A 220 22.64 19.55 -7.93
C GLU A 220 21.54 20.35 -8.67
N GLY A 221 20.27 20.08 -8.35
CA GLY A 221 19.14 20.88 -8.82
C GLY A 221 19.17 22.31 -8.34
N VAL A 222 19.45 22.54 -7.05
CA VAL A 222 19.60 23.86 -6.43
C VAL A 222 20.82 24.60 -7.01
N ASP A 223 21.96 23.94 -7.16
CA ASP A 223 23.18 24.53 -7.74
C ASP A 223 22.97 24.91 -9.21
N LYS A 224 22.20 24.09 -9.95
CA LYS A 224 21.83 24.38 -11.33
C LYS A 224 20.88 25.59 -11.41
N GLN A 225 19.89 25.66 -10.51
CA GLN A 225 18.99 26.82 -10.40
C GLN A 225 19.73 28.10 -9.96
N GLN A 226 20.65 27.99 -8.98
CA GLN A 226 21.46 29.14 -8.59
C GLN A 226 22.37 29.60 -9.71
N ARG A 227 22.94 28.68 -10.47
CA ARG A 227 23.77 29.01 -11.63
C ARG A 227 22.96 29.60 -12.76
N GLU A 228 21.75 29.09 -13.01
CA GLU A 228 20.82 29.66 -13.96
C GLU A 228 20.35 31.04 -13.52
N PHE A 229 20.05 31.24 -12.24
CA PHE A 229 19.71 32.52 -11.64
C PHE A 229 20.88 33.54 -11.77
N LEU A 230 22.12 33.13 -11.46
CA LEU A 230 23.30 33.97 -11.62
C LEU A 230 23.54 34.36 -13.10
N LEU A 231 23.38 33.39 -14.00
CA LEU A 231 23.52 33.64 -15.44
C LEU A 231 22.40 34.54 -15.97
N ARG A 232 21.16 34.38 -15.51
CA ARG A 232 20.07 35.32 -15.83
C ARG A 232 20.37 36.71 -15.32
N ARG A 233 20.82 36.83 -14.08
CA ARG A 233 21.19 38.13 -13.48
C ARG A 233 22.38 38.81 -14.20
N GLN A 234 23.37 38.00 -14.66
CA GLN A 234 24.44 38.53 -15.52
C GLN A 234 23.91 38.99 -16.89
N LEU A 235 22.98 38.22 -17.46
CA LEU A 235 22.36 38.54 -18.73
C LEU A 235 21.49 39.82 -18.62
N ASP A 236 20.77 39.98 -17.50
CA ASP A 236 19.97 41.17 -17.22
C ASP A 236 20.88 42.39 -16.97
N ALA A 237 21.98 42.21 -16.25
CA ALA A 237 22.98 43.29 -16.07
C ALA A 237 23.62 43.68 -17.41
N VAL A 238 23.98 42.74 -18.25
CA VAL A 238 24.51 43.00 -19.60
C VAL A 238 23.48 43.65 -20.51
N ARG A 239 22.18 43.22 -20.42
CA ARG A 239 21.08 43.83 -21.14
C ARG A 239 20.87 45.28 -20.68
N LYS A 240 20.91 45.55 -19.37
CA LYS A 240 20.78 46.87 -18.81
C LYS A 240 21.90 47.80 -19.28
N GLU A 241 23.15 47.31 -19.26
CA GLU A 241 24.30 48.06 -19.81
C GLU A 241 24.20 48.33 -21.32
N LEU A 242 23.66 47.34 -22.07
CA LEU A 242 23.40 47.49 -23.51
C LEU A 242 22.26 48.47 -23.79
N SER A 243 21.19 48.47 -22.97
CA SER A 243 20.06 49.41 -23.11
C SER A 243 20.50 50.86 -22.77
N GLU A 244 21.34 51.03 -21.74
CA GLU A 244 21.93 52.31 -21.40
C GLU A 244 22.90 52.84 -22.50
N LEU A 245 23.62 51.93 -23.20
CA LEU A 245 24.48 52.23 -24.31
C LEU A 245 23.75 52.52 -25.63
N ASN A 246 22.60 51.88 -25.88
CA ASN A 246 21.85 52.01 -27.11
C ASN A 246 20.77 53.05 -27.06
N GLY A 247 20.46 53.64 -25.87
CA GLY A 247 19.43 54.67 -25.71
C GLY A 247 18.00 54.16 -25.96
N ASP A 248 17.78 52.83 -25.79
CA ASP A 248 16.45 52.25 -25.87
C ASP A 248 15.67 52.63 -24.61
N PRO A 249 14.35 52.87 -24.73
CA PRO A 249 13.50 53.20 -23.57
C PRO A 249 13.53 52.07 -22.56
N GLU A 250 13.46 52.44 -21.27
CA GLU A 250 13.36 51.50 -20.14
C GLU A 250 12.42 50.34 -20.44
N ASP A 251 12.91 49.12 -20.21
CA ASP A 251 12.19 47.88 -20.52
C ASP A 251 10.79 47.92 -19.85
N GLU A 252 9.72 48.03 -20.65
CA GLU A 252 8.32 48.06 -20.21
C GLU A 252 7.97 46.79 -19.33
N SER A 253 8.88 45.82 -19.25
CA SER A 253 8.68 44.59 -18.52
C SER A 253 8.76 44.72 -17.00
N ASP A 254 9.35 45.80 -16.45
CA ASP A 254 9.51 45.96 -14.99
C ASP A 254 8.47 46.92 -14.35
N ASP A 255 7.60 47.54 -15.15
CA ASP A 255 6.52 48.35 -14.62
C ASP A 255 5.30 47.50 -14.19
N TYR A 256 5.41 46.92 -13.00
CA TYR A 256 4.30 46.13 -12.42
C TYR A 256 3.02 46.95 -12.25
N ARG A 257 3.11 48.28 -12.07
CA ARG A 257 1.92 49.13 -11.96
C ARG A 257 1.16 49.15 -13.27
N ALA A 258 1.83 49.41 -14.38
CA ALA A 258 1.22 49.40 -15.70
C ALA A 258 0.65 48.02 -16.05
N ARG A 259 1.39 46.93 -15.70
CA ARG A 259 0.95 45.54 -15.92
C ARG A 259 -0.32 45.22 -15.13
N VAL A 260 -0.43 45.64 -13.85
CA VAL A 260 -1.61 45.42 -13.00
C VAL A 260 -2.79 46.25 -13.46
N GLU A 261 -2.55 47.49 -13.90
CA GLU A 261 -3.61 48.39 -14.43
C GLU A 261 -4.15 47.88 -15.78
N ALA A 262 -3.30 47.35 -16.64
CA ALA A 262 -3.66 46.79 -17.94
C ALA A 262 -4.32 45.39 -17.85
N ALA A 263 -4.02 44.62 -16.80
CA ALA A 263 -4.55 43.28 -16.62
C ALA A 263 -6.05 43.29 -16.27
N ASP A 264 -6.80 42.35 -16.82
CA ASP A 264 -8.22 42.17 -16.50
C ASP A 264 -8.38 41.40 -15.17
N LEU A 265 -8.27 42.13 -14.07
CA LEU A 265 -8.32 41.62 -12.71
C LEU A 265 -9.62 41.97 -12.01
N PRO A 266 -10.20 41.10 -11.19
CA PRO A 266 -11.29 41.46 -10.28
C PRO A 266 -10.87 42.61 -9.36
N GLU A 267 -11.80 43.50 -9.00
CA GLU A 267 -11.50 44.71 -8.25
C GLU A 267 -10.79 44.49 -6.92
N HIS A 268 -11.14 43.42 -6.19
CA HIS A 268 -10.49 43.06 -4.93
C HIS A 268 -9.05 42.60 -5.15
N VAL A 269 -8.77 41.87 -6.24
CA VAL A 269 -7.42 41.38 -6.61
C VAL A 269 -6.58 42.58 -7.08
N ARG A 270 -7.13 43.45 -7.96
CA ARG A 270 -6.46 44.66 -8.43
C ARG A 270 -6.05 45.55 -7.25
N THR A 271 -6.97 45.75 -6.29
CA THR A 271 -6.70 46.54 -5.09
C THR A 271 -5.56 45.91 -4.25
N ALA A 272 -5.53 44.58 -4.11
CA ALA A 272 -4.48 43.90 -3.40
C ALA A 272 -3.14 44.01 -4.15
N ALA A 273 -3.15 43.82 -5.47
CA ALA A 273 -1.97 43.91 -6.30
C ALA A 273 -1.34 45.29 -6.28
N LEU A 274 -2.13 46.35 -6.41
CA LEU A 274 -1.63 47.72 -6.33
C LEU A 274 -1.01 48.04 -4.97
N LYS A 275 -1.57 47.51 -3.87
CA LYS A 275 -0.94 47.66 -2.54
C LYS A 275 0.43 46.99 -2.46
N GLU A 276 0.60 45.86 -3.09
CA GLU A 276 1.91 45.18 -3.13
C GLU A 276 2.88 45.92 -4.07
N VAL A 277 2.40 46.48 -5.19
CA VAL A 277 3.20 47.40 -6.04
C VAL A 277 3.68 48.60 -5.24
N ASP A 278 2.80 49.28 -4.46
CA ASP A 278 3.18 50.38 -3.60
C ASP A 278 4.25 50.02 -2.58
N LYS A 279 4.25 48.79 -2.08
CA LYS A 279 5.33 48.25 -1.19
C LYS A 279 6.62 48.01 -1.97
N LEU A 280 6.52 47.43 -3.16
CA LEU A 280 7.67 47.17 -4.03
C LEU A 280 8.40 48.45 -4.38
N GLU A 281 7.69 49.51 -4.76
CA GLU A 281 8.27 50.83 -5.07
C GLU A 281 8.94 51.52 -3.89
N ARG A 282 8.54 51.17 -2.64
CA ARG A 282 9.18 51.69 -1.40
C ARG A 282 10.29 50.81 -0.87
N SER A 283 10.41 49.56 -1.36
CA SER A 283 11.45 48.63 -0.93
C SER A 283 12.75 48.91 -1.68
N SER A 284 13.89 48.68 -1.02
CA SER A 284 15.19 48.77 -1.70
C SER A 284 15.39 47.54 -2.61
N ASP A 285 16.05 47.75 -3.77
CA ASP A 285 16.33 46.65 -4.74
C ASP A 285 17.15 45.50 -4.18
N GLN A 286 17.79 45.68 -3.04
CA GLN A 286 18.57 44.65 -2.34
C GLN A 286 17.77 43.89 -1.27
N SER A 287 16.47 44.21 -1.09
CA SER A 287 15.62 43.57 -0.11
C SER A 287 15.09 42.22 -0.64
N PRO A 288 15.21 41.11 0.12
CA PRO A 288 14.55 39.85 -0.21
C PRO A 288 13.04 39.99 -0.37
N GLU A 289 12.43 40.97 0.31
CA GLU A 289 11.01 41.27 0.26
C GLU A 289 10.58 41.71 -1.15
N GLY A 290 11.39 42.51 -1.85
CA GLY A 290 11.11 42.89 -3.24
C GLY A 290 11.02 41.70 -4.19
N SER A 291 11.90 40.74 -4.04
CA SER A 291 11.83 39.50 -4.84
C SER A 291 10.56 38.69 -4.56
N TRP A 292 10.12 38.62 -3.32
CA TRP A 292 8.89 37.91 -2.97
C TRP A 292 7.63 38.59 -3.50
N ILE A 293 7.61 39.92 -3.44
CA ILE A 293 6.50 40.74 -3.99
C ILE A 293 6.44 40.54 -5.52
N ARG A 294 7.58 40.61 -6.23
CA ARG A 294 7.60 40.37 -7.69
C ARG A 294 7.07 38.96 -8.03
N THR A 295 7.55 37.92 -7.36
CA THR A 295 7.06 36.56 -7.58
C THR A 295 5.58 36.41 -7.32
N TRP A 296 5.05 37.09 -6.31
CA TRP A 296 3.64 37.09 -6.00
C TRP A 296 2.83 37.85 -7.08
N LEU A 297 3.29 39.01 -7.50
CA LEU A 297 2.66 39.79 -8.57
C LEU A 297 2.65 39.00 -9.88
N ASP A 298 3.74 38.39 -10.25
CA ASP A 298 3.81 37.52 -11.43
C ASP A 298 2.80 36.37 -11.31
N THR A 299 2.72 35.71 -10.15
CA THR A 299 1.73 34.64 -9.92
C THR A 299 0.30 35.13 -10.07
N VAL A 300 -0.03 36.31 -9.54
CA VAL A 300 -1.36 36.91 -9.66
C VAL A 300 -1.68 37.30 -11.10
N LEU A 301 -0.72 37.89 -11.84
CA LEU A 301 -0.89 38.30 -13.24
C LEU A 301 -0.97 37.11 -14.20
N GLU A 302 -0.40 35.95 -13.85
CA GLU A 302 -0.45 34.74 -14.65
C GLU A 302 -1.75 33.94 -14.47
N LEU A 303 -2.55 34.23 -13.44
CA LEU A 303 -3.82 33.57 -13.24
C LEU A 303 -4.89 34.10 -14.20
N PRO A 304 -5.71 33.22 -14.79
CA PRO A 304 -6.72 33.58 -15.81
C PRO A 304 -8.02 34.07 -15.17
N TRP A 305 -7.98 35.15 -14.38
CA TRP A 305 -9.09 35.61 -13.52
C TRP A 305 -10.45 35.79 -14.23
N THR A 306 -10.41 36.19 -15.49
CA THR A 306 -11.63 36.45 -16.30
C THR A 306 -11.78 35.47 -17.46
N GLU A 307 -10.76 34.72 -17.77
CA GLU A 307 -10.75 33.75 -18.87
C GLU A 307 -11.62 32.55 -18.57
N ARG A 308 -12.60 32.30 -19.43
CA ARG A 308 -13.51 31.14 -19.32
C ARG A 308 -13.70 30.46 -20.67
N THR A 309 -13.78 29.15 -20.67
CA THR A 309 -14.20 28.40 -21.86
C THR A 309 -15.71 28.39 -21.97
N GLU A 310 -16.24 28.42 -23.19
CA GLU A 310 -17.67 28.27 -23.44
C GLU A 310 -18.08 26.80 -23.25
N ASP A 311 -19.12 26.57 -22.46
CA ASP A 311 -19.61 25.22 -22.20
C ASP A 311 -20.33 24.65 -23.43
N ALA A 312 -19.92 23.51 -23.91
CA ALA A 312 -20.62 22.72 -24.89
C ALA A 312 -21.76 21.93 -24.21
N TYR A 313 -22.99 22.42 -24.29
CA TYR A 313 -24.15 21.76 -23.67
C TYR A 313 -24.87 20.80 -24.62
N ASP A 314 -24.16 20.11 -25.48
CA ASP A 314 -24.73 19.06 -26.32
C ASP A 314 -24.66 17.70 -25.61
N ILE A 315 -25.77 17.28 -24.97
CA ILE A 315 -25.82 16.04 -24.21
C ILE A 315 -25.70 14.82 -25.12
N ARG A 316 -26.17 14.89 -26.38
CA ARG A 316 -26.00 13.76 -27.33
C ARG A 316 -24.55 13.68 -27.80
N GLY A 317 -23.93 14.80 -28.15
CA GLY A 317 -22.53 14.86 -28.48
C GLY A 317 -21.66 14.37 -27.33
N ALA A 318 -22.00 14.73 -26.07
CA ALA A 318 -21.31 14.22 -24.89
C ALA A 318 -21.40 12.68 -24.79
N GLN A 319 -22.57 12.10 -25.04
CA GLN A 319 -22.73 10.65 -25.05
C GLN A 319 -21.93 9.99 -26.19
N GLU A 320 -21.95 10.57 -27.38
CA GLU A 320 -21.17 10.08 -28.52
C GLU A 320 -19.65 10.11 -28.23
N ILE A 321 -19.15 11.16 -27.57
CA ILE A 321 -17.75 11.26 -27.14
C ILE A 321 -17.41 10.15 -26.13
N LEU A 322 -18.25 9.98 -25.10
CA LEU A 322 -18.04 8.93 -24.09
C LEU A 322 -18.08 7.53 -24.71
N ASP A 323 -18.95 7.30 -25.71
CA ASP A 323 -19.08 6.01 -26.40
C ASP A 323 -17.90 5.75 -27.34
N ALA A 324 -17.38 6.80 -27.98
CA ALA A 324 -16.21 6.68 -28.85
C ALA A 324 -14.90 6.49 -28.09
N GLU A 325 -14.76 7.12 -26.91
CA GLU A 325 -13.51 7.11 -26.15
C GLU A 325 -13.41 5.96 -25.14
N HIS A 326 -14.55 5.36 -24.75
CA HIS A 326 -14.60 4.29 -23.75
C HIS A 326 -15.49 3.13 -24.21
N ALA A 327 -14.94 1.93 -24.22
CA ALA A 327 -15.73 0.71 -24.43
C ALA A 327 -16.42 0.28 -23.12
N GLY A 328 -17.64 -0.23 -23.22
CA GLY A 328 -18.42 -0.64 -22.06
C GLY A 328 -18.83 0.52 -21.15
N LEU A 329 -18.85 0.30 -19.83
CA LEU A 329 -19.14 1.28 -18.77
C LEU A 329 -20.50 2.01 -18.93
N ALA A 330 -21.55 1.30 -19.39
CA ALA A 330 -22.85 1.89 -19.70
C ALA A 330 -23.42 2.70 -18.54
N ASP A 331 -23.47 2.13 -17.34
CA ASP A 331 -24.00 2.76 -16.12
C ASP A 331 -23.21 4.02 -15.74
N VAL A 332 -21.89 3.98 -15.91
CA VAL A 332 -20.99 5.12 -15.62
C VAL A 332 -21.26 6.26 -16.60
N LYS A 333 -21.39 5.94 -17.90
CA LYS A 333 -21.69 6.93 -18.96
C LYS A 333 -23.08 7.54 -18.75
N GLU A 334 -24.06 6.74 -18.36
CA GLU A 334 -25.40 7.22 -18.03
C GLU A 334 -25.37 8.22 -16.88
N ARG A 335 -24.70 7.88 -15.77
CA ARG A 335 -24.52 8.78 -14.62
C ARG A 335 -23.82 10.09 -14.99
N ILE A 336 -22.75 10.02 -15.78
CA ILE A 336 -22.07 11.21 -16.28
C ILE A 336 -23.03 12.05 -17.15
N THR A 337 -23.78 11.42 -18.03
CA THR A 337 -24.77 12.08 -18.91
C THR A 337 -25.88 12.73 -18.10
N GLU A 338 -26.44 12.08 -17.08
CA GLU A 338 -27.41 12.63 -16.14
C GLU A 338 -26.83 13.89 -15.43
N TYR A 339 -25.61 13.77 -14.90
CA TYR A 339 -24.93 14.91 -14.26
C TYR A 339 -24.81 16.11 -15.21
N LEU A 340 -24.37 15.90 -16.45
CA LEU A 340 -24.26 16.95 -17.46
C LEU A 340 -25.61 17.54 -17.82
N ALA A 341 -26.65 16.72 -17.96
CA ALA A 341 -28.01 17.14 -18.27
C ALA A 341 -28.61 18.03 -17.15
N VAL A 342 -28.42 17.65 -15.89
CA VAL A 342 -28.86 18.47 -14.74
C VAL A 342 -28.14 19.81 -14.73
N ARG A 343 -26.81 19.81 -14.96
CA ARG A 343 -26.00 21.02 -15.02
C ARG A 343 -26.48 21.98 -16.13
N LYS A 344 -26.69 21.46 -17.34
CA LYS A 344 -27.27 22.21 -18.45
C LYS A 344 -28.60 22.83 -18.07
N ARG A 345 -29.53 22.02 -17.57
CA ARG A 345 -30.88 22.48 -17.22
C ARG A 345 -30.89 23.57 -16.17
N ARG A 346 -29.94 23.57 -15.25
CA ARG A 346 -29.76 24.61 -14.24
C ARG A 346 -29.22 25.91 -14.88
N SER A 347 -28.22 25.77 -15.74
CA SER A 347 -27.65 26.89 -16.51
C SER A 347 -28.72 27.57 -17.35
N ASP A 348 -29.52 26.83 -18.12
CA ASP A 348 -30.62 27.34 -18.95
C ASP A 348 -31.68 28.11 -18.15
N ARG A 349 -31.81 27.83 -16.86
CA ARG A 349 -32.75 28.51 -15.95
C ARG A 349 -32.15 29.68 -15.16
N GLY A 350 -30.89 30.00 -15.40
CA GLY A 350 -30.17 31.03 -14.64
C GLY A 350 -30.02 30.73 -13.14
N LEU A 351 -30.11 29.45 -12.76
CA LEU A 351 -30.03 29.02 -11.36
C LEU A 351 -28.58 28.91 -10.84
N GLY A 352 -27.66 29.52 -11.56
CA GLY A 352 -26.24 29.42 -11.26
C GLY A 352 -25.70 27.99 -11.39
N VAL A 353 -24.40 27.85 -11.56
CA VAL A 353 -23.73 26.57 -11.50
C VAL A 353 -24.01 25.92 -10.15
N VAL A 354 -24.13 24.60 -10.10
CA VAL A 354 -24.49 23.80 -8.93
C VAL A 354 -23.61 24.17 -7.72
N GLY A 355 -24.04 25.14 -6.92
CA GLY A 355 -23.27 25.77 -5.85
C GLY A 355 -24.10 26.34 -4.71
N GLY A 356 -25.38 26.02 -4.59
CA GLY A 356 -26.16 26.37 -3.41
C GLY A 356 -26.31 25.20 -2.45
N ARG A 357 -26.57 25.44 -1.20
CA ARG A 357 -26.67 24.53 -0.02
C ARG A 357 -27.22 23.10 -0.21
N ARG A 358 -27.56 22.65 -1.41
CA ARG A 358 -28.17 21.31 -1.70
C ARG A 358 -27.83 20.70 -3.07
N GLY A 359 -26.76 21.09 -3.78
CA GLY A 359 -26.59 20.49 -5.08
C GLY A 359 -25.25 20.79 -5.74
N GLY A 360 -24.36 19.92 -5.66
CA GLY A 360 -23.09 19.92 -6.35
C GLY A 360 -22.25 18.80 -5.81
N ALA A 361 -22.79 17.59 -5.90
CA ALA A 361 -21.97 16.45 -5.57
C ALA A 361 -20.77 16.39 -6.53
N VAL A 362 -19.58 16.33 -5.98
CA VAL A 362 -18.37 16.01 -6.71
C VAL A 362 -18.49 14.56 -7.18
N LEU A 363 -18.39 14.32 -8.48
CA LEU A 363 -18.38 12.96 -9.01
C LEU A 363 -17.10 12.26 -8.60
N ALA A 364 -17.22 11.18 -7.84
CA ALA A 364 -16.10 10.35 -7.41
C ALA A 364 -16.10 9.01 -8.15
N LEU A 365 -15.13 8.80 -9.01
CA LEU A 365 -14.92 7.59 -9.78
C LEU A 365 -14.12 6.58 -8.92
N VAL A 366 -14.78 5.56 -8.41
CA VAL A 366 -14.19 4.57 -7.50
C VAL A 366 -14.10 3.22 -8.16
N GLY A 367 -12.92 2.61 -8.16
CA GLY A 367 -12.75 1.28 -8.74
C GLY A 367 -11.28 0.86 -8.87
N PRO A 368 -11.00 -0.35 -9.33
CA PRO A 368 -9.66 -0.88 -9.40
C PRO A 368 -8.75 -0.06 -10.35
N PRO A 369 -7.43 -0.20 -10.20
CA PRO A 369 -6.49 0.51 -11.07
C PRO A 369 -6.60 0.05 -12.52
N GLY A 370 -6.46 1.00 -13.46
CA GLY A 370 -6.43 0.70 -14.89
C GLY A 370 -7.79 0.54 -15.57
N VAL A 371 -8.90 0.90 -14.89
CA VAL A 371 -10.25 0.89 -15.48
C VAL A 371 -10.63 2.20 -16.18
N GLY A 372 -9.68 3.10 -16.40
CA GLY A 372 -9.92 4.32 -17.18
C GLY A 372 -10.47 5.51 -16.39
N LYS A 373 -10.39 5.53 -15.05
CA LYS A 373 -10.88 6.65 -14.22
C LYS A 373 -10.36 8.02 -14.67
N THR A 374 -9.06 8.12 -14.90
CA THR A 374 -8.41 9.38 -15.33
C THR A 374 -8.83 9.78 -16.74
N SER A 375 -8.88 8.83 -17.67
CA SER A 375 -9.34 9.10 -19.04
C SER A 375 -10.83 9.46 -19.12
N LEU A 376 -11.68 8.89 -18.24
CA LEU A 376 -13.08 9.33 -18.11
C LEU A 376 -13.18 10.79 -17.69
N GLY A 377 -12.34 11.25 -16.76
CA GLY A 377 -12.30 12.66 -16.37
C GLY A 377 -11.91 13.58 -17.53
N GLU A 378 -10.97 13.14 -18.36
CA GLU A 378 -10.56 13.84 -19.57
C GLU A 378 -11.71 13.90 -20.61
N SER A 379 -12.41 12.78 -20.81
CA SER A 379 -13.56 12.72 -21.71
C SER A 379 -14.74 13.56 -21.24
N VAL A 380 -14.97 13.68 -19.92
CA VAL A 380 -15.95 14.60 -19.36
C VAL A 380 -15.59 16.06 -19.70
N ALA A 381 -14.33 16.43 -19.56
CA ALA A 381 -13.85 17.76 -19.92
C ALA A 381 -14.03 18.02 -21.43
N HIS A 382 -13.68 17.05 -22.27
CA HIS A 382 -13.87 17.12 -23.72
C HIS A 382 -15.36 17.28 -24.08
N ALA A 383 -16.24 16.50 -23.47
CA ALA A 383 -17.68 16.57 -23.67
C ALA A 383 -18.28 17.92 -23.23
N MET A 384 -17.68 18.57 -22.25
CA MET A 384 -18.07 19.91 -21.79
C MET A 384 -17.45 21.06 -22.60
N GLY A 385 -16.47 20.81 -23.46
CA GLY A 385 -15.67 21.85 -24.14
C GLY A 385 -14.73 22.59 -23.18
N ARG A 386 -14.41 22.02 -22.02
CA ARG A 386 -13.61 22.65 -20.98
C ARG A 386 -12.16 22.17 -21.00
N LYS A 387 -11.28 22.97 -20.45
CA LYS A 387 -9.89 22.54 -20.19
C LYS A 387 -9.85 21.50 -19.09
N PHE A 388 -8.93 20.54 -19.20
CA PHE A 388 -8.73 19.46 -18.24
C PHE A 388 -7.39 19.62 -17.53
N VAL A 389 -7.41 19.49 -16.21
CA VAL A 389 -6.18 19.44 -15.40
C VAL A 389 -6.29 18.35 -14.34
N ARG A 390 -5.19 17.63 -14.15
CA ARG A 390 -5.08 16.57 -13.15
C ARG A 390 -4.26 17.05 -11.95
N VAL A 391 -4.82 16.91 -10.75
CA VAL A 391 -4.15 17.16 -9.48
C VAL A 391 -3.94 15.83 -8.76
N ALA A 392 -2.70 15.34 -8.71
CA ALA A 392 -2.36 14.12 -8.00
C ALA A 392 -2.33 14.38 -6.48
N LEU A 393 -3.16 13.66 -5.73
CA LEU A 393 -3.25 13.77 -4.26
C LEU A 393 -2.58 12.60 -3.53
N GLY A 394 -2.11 11.59 -4.27
CA GLY A 394 -1.46 10.43 -3.69
C GLY A 394 -0.23 10.81 -2.86
N GLY A 395 -0.27 10.51 -1.56
CA GLY A 395 0.84 10.77 -0.63
C GLY A 395 0.88 12.19 -0.03
N VAL A 396 -0.10 13.05 -0.35
CA VAL A 396 -0.24 14.38 0.29
C VAL A 396 -0.62 14.20 1.75
N ARG A 397 0.13 14.86 2.64
CA ARG A 397 -0.08 14.83 4.10
C ARG A 397 -0.10 16.23 4.71
N ASP A 398 0.42 17.23 4.00
CA ASP A 398 0.51 18.62 4.46
C ASP A 398 -0.64 19.43 3.84
N GLU A 399 -1.41 20.08 4.68
CA GLU A 399 -2.50 20.99 4.27
C GLU A 399 -1.98 22.10 3.35
N ALA A 400 -0.75 22.55 3.56
CA ALA A 400 -0.13 23.60 2.76
C ALA A 400 0.07 23.21 1.28
N GLU A 401 0.08 21.92 0.96
CA GLU A 401 0.10 21.48 -0.44
C GLU A 401 -1.21 21.84 -1.18
N ILE A 402 -2.34 21.87 -0.48
CA ILE A 402 -3.64 22.23 -1.04
C ILE A 402 -3.85 23.75 -1.00
N ARG A 403 -3.64 24.37 0.19
CA ARG A 403 -3.89 25.77 0.47
C ARG A 403 -2.72 26.71 0.19
N GLY A 404 -1.55 26.20 -0.20
CA GLY A 404 -0.34 26.98 -0.37
C GLY A 404 0.39 27.28 0.95
N HIS A 405 1.63 27.67 0.83
CA HIS A 405 2.47 28.08 1.93
C HIS A 405 2.36 29.58 2.16
N ARG A 406 2.42 30.03 3.40
CA ARG A 406 2.47 31.49 3.68
C ARG A 406 3.71 32.10 3.04
N ARG A 407 3.58 33.24 2.36
CA ARG A 407 4.65 33.96 1.64
C ARG A 407 5.90 34.27 2.46
N THR A 408 5.77 34.29 3.77
CA THR A 408 6.89 34.56 4.69
C THR A 408 7.93 33.43 4.78
N TYR A 409 7.62 32.26 4.25
CA TYR A 409 8.54 31.15 4.23
C TYR A 409 9.39 31.14 2.96
N VAL A 410 10.69 30.85 3.10
CA VAL A 410 11.58 30.66 1.96
C VAL A 410 11.14 29.43 1.16
N GLY A 411 10.91 29.61 -0.14
CA GLY A 411 10.40 28.55 -1.00
C GLY A 411 8.88 28.38 -0.96
N ALA A 412 8.13 29.35 -0.42
CA ALA A 412 6.67 29.33 -0.45
C ALA A 412 6.15 29.24 -1.89
N LEU A 413 5.15 28.40 -2.10
CA LEU A 413 4.48 28.16 -3.38
C LEU A 413 2.98 28.20 -3.18
N PRO A 414 2.21 28.62 -4.22
CA PRO A 414 0.76 28.47 -4.24
C PRO A 414 0.35 27.02 -4.11
N GLY A 415 -0.82 26.78 -3.56
CA GLY A 415 -1.42 25.46 -3.44
C GLY A 415 -1.64 24.78 -4.79
N ARG A 416 -1.85 23.47 -4.74
CA ARG A 416 -2.06 22.65 -5.95
C ARG A 416 -3.28 23.10 -6.76
N ILE A 417 -4.32 23.58 -6.11
CA ILE A 417 -5.54 24.08 -6.77
C ILE A 417 -5.24 25.35 -7.59
N VAL A 418 -4.55 26.32 -7.00
CA VAL A 418 -4.14 27.54 -7.71
C VAL A 418 -3.25 27.23 -8.89
N ARG A 419 -2.29 26.33 -8.70
CA ARG A 419 -1.41 25.87 -9.79
C ARG A 419 -2.18 25.18 -10.91
N ALA A 420 -3.20 24.38 -10.58
CA ALA A 420 -4.06 23.73 -11.55
C ALA A 420 -4.87 24.74 -12.37
N ILE A 421 -5.41 25.79 -11.74
CA ILE A 421 -6.11 26.88 -12.46
C ILE A 421 -5.16 27.63 -13.39
N LYS A 422 -3.95 27.94 -12.93
CA LYS A 422 -2.90 28.55 -13.77
C LYS A 422 -2.56 27.67 -14.97
N GLU A 423 -2.34 26.36 -14.76
CA GLU A 423 -2.03 25.41 -15.83
C GLU A 423 -3.18 25.27 -16.83
N ALA A 424 -4.42 25.29 -16.37
CA ALA A 424 -5.61 25.25 -17.22
C ALA A 424 -5.73 26.49 -18.12
N GLY A 425 -5.25 27.64 -17.68
CA GLY A 425 -5.44 28.92 -18.37
C GLY A 425 -6.92 29.30 -18.49
N SER A 426 -7.76 28.89 -17.56
CA SER A 426 -9.20 29.14 -17.51
C SER A 426 -9.73 29.03 -16.09
N MET A 427 -10.71 29.84 -15.70
CA MET A 427 -11.34 29.82 -14.37
C MET A 427 -12.42 28.72 -14.21
N ASN A 428 -12.83 28.08 -15.29
CA ASN A 428 -13.86 27.04 -15.28
C ASN A 428 -13.39 25.68 -15.82
N PRO A 429 -12.19 25.22 -15.48
CA PRO A 429 -11.70 23.93 -15.95
C PRO A 429 -12.44 22.75 -15.28
N VAL A 430 -12.20 21.55 -15.81
CA VAL A 430 -12.44 20.30 -15.10
C VAL A 430 -11.15 19.92 -14.38
N VAL A 431 -11.21 19.85 -13.07
CA VAL A 431 -10.08 19.47 -12.20
C VAL A 431 -10.30 18.06 -11.67
N LEU A 432 -9.43 17.14 -12.04
CA LEU A 432 -9.45 15.77 -11.55
C LEU A 432 -8.54 15.63 -10.34
N LEU A 433 -9.13 15.39 -9.18
CA LEU A 433 -8.44 15.07 -7.93
C LEU A 433 -8.13 13.57 -7.91
N ASP A 434 -6.91 13.22 -8.26
CA ASP A 434 -6.54 11.82 -8.46
C ASP A 434 -5.96 11.18 -7.19
N GLU A 435 -6.37 9.93 -6.91
CA GLU A 435 -5.97 9.14 -5.74
C GLU A 435 -6.33 9.78 -4.39
N ILE A 436 -7.59 10.23 -4.24
CA ILE A 436 -8.09 10.86 -3.00
C ILE A 436 -8.11 9.89 -1.80
N ASP A 437 -8.16 8.60 -2.05
CA ASP A 437 -8.06 7.52 -1.06
C ASP A 437 -6.66 7.40 -0.43
N LYS A 438 -5.67 8.08 -0.98
CA LYS A 438 -4.29 8.08 -0.46
C LYS A 438 -3.92 9.38 0.26
N VAL A 439 -4.88 10.25 0.48
CA VAL A 439 -4.69 11.46 1.29
C VAL A 439 -4.57 11.03 2.75
N GLY A 440 -3.46 11.40 3.38
CA GLY A 440 -3.20 11.12 4.79
C GLY A 440 -3.26 12.39 5.63
N SER A 441 -3.43 12.24 6.94
CA SER A 441 -3.24 13.32 7.93
C SER A 441 -2.03 13.01 8.79
N ASP A 442 -1.28 14.03 9.18
CA ASP A 442 -0.20 13.92 10.15
C ASP A 442 -0.14 15.18 11.04
N PHE A 443 0.93 15.33 11.83
CA PHE A 443 1.12 16.50 12.70
C PHE A 443 1.24 17.85 11.95
N ARG A 444 1.35 17.84 10.62
CA ARG A 444 1.47 19.04 9.77
C ARG A 444 0.12 19.57 9.29
N GLY A 445 -0.94 18.86 9.53
CA GLY A 445 -2.29 19.28 9.19
C GLY A 445 -3.17 18.16 8.62
N ASP A 446 -4.36 18.54 8.20
CA ASP A 446 -5.34 17.66 7.59
C ASP A 446 -5.69 18.15 6.17
N PRO A 447 -5.07 17.61 5.12
CA PRO A 447 -5.41 17.95 3.75
C PRO A 447 -6.87 17.69 3.38
N ALA A 448 -7.53 16.73 4.06
CA ALA A 448 -8.95 16.47 3.84
C ALA A 448 -9.82 17.68 4.26
N ALA A 449 -9.48 18.34 5.36
CA ALA A 449 -10.14 19.56 5.79
C ALA A 449 -9.97 20.71 4.76
N ALA A 450 -8.78 20.86 4.19
CA ALA A 450 -8.54 21.83 3.11
C ALA A 450 -9.35 21.50 1.85
N LEU A 451 -9.44 20.23 1.48
CA LEU A 451 -10.25 19.80 0.34
C LEU A 451 -11.75 20.01 0.57
N LEU A 452 -12.23 19.92 1.81
CA LEU A 452 -13.63 20.25 2.12
C LEU A 452 -13.98 21.67 1.75
N GLU A 453 -13.11 22.65 2.02
CA GLU A 453 -13.32 24.04 1.62
C GLU A 453 -13.36 24.21 0.10
N VAL A 454 -12.51 23.50 -0.63
CA VAL A 454 -12.47 23.52 -2.10
C VAL A 454 -13.71 22.87 -2.71
N LEU A 455 -14.17 21.78 -2.15
CA LEU A 455 -15.26 20.96 -2.69
C LEU A 455 -16.66 21.38 -2.20
N ASP A 456 -16.74 22.14 -1.11
CA ASP A 456 -18.02 22.62 -0.58
C ASP A 456 -18.52 23.83 -1.38
N PRO A 457 -19.63 23.69 -2.13
CA PRO A 457 -20.19 24.81 -2.91
C PRO A 457 -20.61 26.00 -2.08
N ALA A 458 -20.78 25.83 -0.77
CA ALA A 458 -21.10 26.93 0.13
C ALA A 458 -19.88 27.81 0.48
N GLN A 459 -18.68 27.30 0.28
CA GLN A 459 -17.41 27.93 0.69
C GLN A 459 -16.46 28.19 -0.48
N ASN A 460 -16.52 27.40 -1.55
CA ASN A 460 -15.55 27.42 -2.65
C ASN A 460 -15.53 28.73 -3.46
N HIS A 461 -16.58 29.55 -3.38
CA HIS A 461 -16.63 30.85 -4.03
C HIS A 461 -15.73 31.90 -3.35
N THR A 462 -15.33 31.68 -2.11
CA THR A 462 -14.43 32.53 -1.32
C THR A 462 -13.17 31.77 -0.91
N PHE A 463 -12.76 30.76 -1.69
CA PHE A 463 -11.55 30.00 -1.40
C PHE A 463 -10.34 30.93 -1.30
N ARG A 464 -9.54 30.75 -0.25
CA ARG A 464 -8.37 31.59 0.01
C ARG A 464 -7.11 30.75 0.15
N ASP A 465 -6.27 30.83 -0.85
CA ASP A 465 -4.93 30.27 -0.79
C ASP A 465 -4.02 31.10 0.14
N HIS A 466 -3.23 30.44 0.97
CA HIS A 466 -2.34 31.09 1.94
C HIS A 466 -1.17 31.84 1.30
N TYR A 467 -0.79 31.48 0.06
CA TYR A 467 0.22 32.18 -0.70
C TYR A 467 -0.36 33.43 -1.38
N LEU A 468 -1.52 33.28 -2.02
CA LEU A 468 -2.17 34.38 -2.72
C LEU A 468 -2.76 35.43 -1.76
N GLU A 469 -3.35 34.99 -0.65
CA GLU A 469 -4.05 35.82 0.34
C GLU A 469 -5.19 36.66 -0.24
N VAL A 470 -5.63 36.38 -1.47
CA VAL A 470 -6.82 36.95 -2.12
C VAL A 470 -7.84 35.84 -2.37
N GLU A 471 -9.11 36.21 -2.45
CA GLU A 471 -10.19 35.27 -2.72
C GLU A 471 -10.16 34.83 -4.18
N LEU A 472 -10.31 33.51 -4.38
CA LEU A 472 -10.39 32.85 -5.68
C LEU A 472 -11.75 32.16 -5.78
N ASP A 473 -12.57 32.55 -6.74
CA ASP A 473 -13.86 31.91 -6.94
C ASP A 473 -13.73 30.60 -7.72
N LEU A 474 -13.92 29.47 -7.02
CA LEU A 474 -13.87 28.13 -7.59
C LEU A 474 -15.28 27.58 -7.94
N SER A 475 -16.34 28.38 -7.85
CA SER A 475 -17.72 27.90 -8.03
C SER A 475 -18.02 27.38 -9.44
N ASP A 476 -17.31 27.85 -10.45
CA ASP A 476 -17.44 27.38 -11.84
C ASP A 476 -16.54 26.19 -12.19
N VAL A 477 -15.61 25.84 -11.32
CA VAL A 477 -14.73 24.67 -11.50
C VAL A 477 -15.54 23.39 -11.35
N VAL A 478 -15.32 22.44 -12.24
CA VAL A 478 -15.89 21.08 -12.11
C VAL A 478 -14.84 20.18 -11.47
N PHE A 479 -15.10 19.79 -10.24
CA PHE A 479 -14.25 18.83 -9.56
C PHE A 479 -14.73 17.41 -9.81
N LEU A 480 -13.81 16.56 -10.23
CA LEU A 480 -13.96 15.12 -10.28
C LEU A 480 -12.94 14.50 -9.31
N ALA A 481 -13.26 13.38 -8.71
CA ALA A 481 -12.33 12.67 -7.85
C ALA A 481 -12.13 11.23 -8.34
N THR A 482 -10.95 10.66 -8.11
CA THR A 482 -10.71 9.23 -8.31
C THR A 482 -10.23 8.57 -7.04
N ALA A 483 -10.67 7.34 -6.82
CA ALA A 483 -10.18 6.48 -5.74
C ALA A 483 -10.06 5.02 -6.20
N ASN A 484 -9.19 4.28 -5.57
CA ASN A 484 -9.10 2.84 -5.80
C ASN A 484 -9.90 2.05 -4.75
N VAL A 485 -9.94 2.57 -3.52
CA VAL A 485 -10.57 1.92 -2.36
C VAL A 485 -11.53 2.90 -1.72
N LEU A 486 -12.81 2.53 -1.67
CA LEU A 486 -13.87 3.41 -1.13
C LEU A 486 -13.68 3.69 0.36
N GLU A 487 -13.35 2.65 1.12
CA GLU A 487 -13.21 2.70 2.59
C GLU A 487 -12.01 3.53 3.05
N ALA A 488 -11.09 3.81 2.14
CA ALA A 488 -9.92 4.66 2.43
C ALA A 488 -10.17 6.15 2.18
N ILE A 489 -11.32 6.52 1.60
CA ILE A 489 -11.69 7.94 1.44
C ILE A 489 -12.14 8.47 2.81
N PRO A 490 -11.64 9.64 3.26
CA PRO A 490 -12.12 10.26 4.48
C PRO A 490 -13.64 10.47 4.48
N GLU A 491 -14.33 10.05 5.54
CA GLU A 491 -15.80 10.07 5.65
C GLU A 491 -16.38 11.48 5.40
N ALA A 492 -15.72 12.51 5.90
CA ALA A 492 -16.14 13.90 5.70
C ALA A 492 -16.18 14.32 4.21
N LEU A 493 -15.34 13.73 3.37
CA LEU A 493 -15.35 13.96 1.92
C LEU A 493 -16.41 13.14 1.23
N LEU A 494 -16.67 11.91 1.69
CA LEU A 494 -17.69 11.03 1.12
C LEU A 494 -19.09 11.66 1.13
N ASP A 495 -19.44 12.37 2.19
CA ASP A 495 -20.73 13.07 2.32
C ASP A 495 -21.00 14.14 1.23
N ARG A 496 -19.95 14.54 0.51
CA ARG A 496 -20.00 15.55 -0.54
C ARG A 496 -19.82 14.99 -1.93
N MET A 497 -19.66 13.66 -2.03
CA MET A 497 -19.35 12.99 -3.28
C MET A 497 -20.53 12.15 -3.75
N GLU A 498 -20.80 12.20 -5.04
CA GLU A 498 -21.63 11.22 -5.73
C GLU A 498 -20.72 10.10 -6.25
N LEU A 499 -20.93 8.91 -5.70
CA LEU A 499 -20.09 7.77 -6.00
C LEU A 499 -20.52 7.10 -7.30
N VAL A 500 -19.59 7.01 -8.23
CA VAL A 500 -19.73 6.24 -9.46
C VAL A 500 -18.73 5.09 -9.41
N ARG A 501 -19.25 3.88 -9.26
CA ARG A 501 -18.41 2.69 -9.17
C ARG A 501 -18.05 2.19 -10.55
N LEU A 502 -16.75 2.00 -10.76
CA LEU A 502 -16.19 1.37 -11.95
C LEU A 502 -15.77 -0.05 -11.59
N ASP A 503 -16.35 -1.00 -12.26
CA ASP A 503 -15.95 -2.40 -12.13
C ASP A 503 -14.78 -2.74 -13.07
N GLY A 504 -14.24 -3.95 -12.91
CA GLY A 504 -13.25 -4.46 -13.85
C GLY A 504 -13.91 -4.85 -15.18
N TYR A 505 -13.11 -4.86 -16.22
CA TYR A 505 -13.54 -5.28 -17.56
C TYR A 505 -13.58 -6.80 -17.71
N THR A 506 -14.52 -7.27 -18.50
CA THR A 506 -14.53 -8.64 -19.02
C THR A 506 -13.38 -8.87 -19.99
N GLU A 507 -13.09 -10.12 -20.32
CA GLU A 507 -12.04 -10.43 -21.31
C GLU A 507 -12.40 -9.89 -22.70
N ASP A 508 -13.67 -9.98 -23.08
CA ASP A 508 -14.17 -9.45 -24.35
C ASP A 508 -14.04 -7.92 -24.43
N GLU A 509 -14.42 -7.20 -23.37
CA GLU A 509 -14.23 -5.76 -23.28
C GLU A 509 -12.74 -5.38 -23.35
N LYS A 510 -11.85 -6.15 -22.70
CA LYS A 510 -10.40 -5.90 -22.76
C LYS A 510 -9.85 -6.07 -24.17
N VAL A 511 -10.36 -7.05 -24.93
CA VAL A 511 -9.99 -7.25 -26.34
C VAL A 511 -10.42 -6.06 -27.18
N VAL A 512 -11.64 -5.57 -27.00
CA VAL A 512 -12.15 -4.37 -27.70
C VAL A 512 -11.30 -3.14 -27.35
N ILE A 513 -11.07 -2.91 -26.06
CA ILE A 513 -10.25 -1.79 -25.57
C ILE A 513 -8.82 -1.88 -26.14
N ALA A 514 -8.25 -3.08 -26.15
CA ALA A 514 -6.91 -3.29 -26.66
C ALA A 514 -6.81 -2.99 -28.16
N ARG A 515 -7.79 -3.45 -28.96
CA ARG A 515 -7.85 -3.24 -30.39
C ARG A 515 -8.09 -1.78 -30.77
N ASP A 516 -9.10 -1.16 -30.16
CA ASP A 516 -9.64 0.12 -30.62
C ASP A 516 -8.95 1.33 -29.97
N HIS A 517 -8.40 1.18 -28.75
CA HIS A 517 -7.80 2.28 -28.00
C HIS A 517 -6.31 2.09 -27.67
N LEU A 518 -5.92 0.88 -27.20
CA LEU A 518 -4.53 0.71 -26.75
C LEU A 518 -3.57 0.52 -27.91
N LEU A 519 -3.92 -0.33 -28.85
CA LEU A 519 -3.04 -0.66 -29.98
C LEU A 519 -2.70 0.57 -30.84
N PRO A 520 -3.65 1.41 -31.28
CA PRO A 520 -3.34 2.60 -32.08
C PRO A 520 -2.40 3.56 -31.33
N ARG A 521 -2.67 3.80 -30.04
CA ARG A 521 -1.85 4.68 -29.21
C ARG A 521 -0.44 4.13 -28.97
N GLN A 522 -0.30 2.82 -28.83
CA GLN A 522 1.00 2.19 -28.59
C GLN A 522 1.81 2.03 -29.89
N LEU A 523 1.17 1.90 -31.06
CA LEU A 523 1.83 1.98 -32.37
C LEU A 523 2.49 3.35 -32.56
N GLU A 524 1.74 4.43 -32.37
CA GLU A 524 2.25 5.79 -32.45
C GLU A 524 3.45 6.01 -31.51
N ARG A 525 3.34 5.56 -30.26
CA ARG A 525 4.43 5.64 -29.27
C ARG A 525 5.66 4.79 -29.63
N ALA A 526 5.46 3.71 -30.37
CA ALA A 526 6.54 2.85 -30.84
C ALA A 526 7.17 3.32 -32.17
N GLY A 527 6.62 4.39 -32.78
CA GLY A 527 7.06 4.89 -34.09
C GLY A 527 6.67 3.96 -35.22
N LEU A 528 5.59 3.20 -35.05
CA LEU A 528 5.06 2.28 -36.06
C LEU A 528 3.75 2.85 -36.66
N GLU A 529 3.57 2.65 -37.94
CA GLU A 529 2.36 3.03 -38.64
C GLU A 529 1.23 2.01 -38.41
N LYS A 530 -0.03 2.42 -38.60
CA LYS A 530 -1.20 1.58 -38.31
C LYS A 530 -1.30 0.31 -39.15
N ASP A 531 -0.72 0.31 -40.33
CA ASP A 531 -0.70 -0.79 -41.30
C ASP A 531 0.56 -1.67 -41.23
N GLU A 532 1.55 -1.25 -40.44
CA GLU A 532 2.80 -2.03 -40.29
C GLU A 532 2.67 -3.20 -39.33
N VAL A 533 1.88 -3.05 -38.24
CA VAL A 533 1.70 -4.14 -37.27
C VAL A 533 0.25 -4.30 -36.90
N ALA A 534 -0.28 -5.48 -37.12
CA ALA A 534 -1.61 -5.89 -36.69
C ALA A 534 -1.53 -6.99 -35.60
N LEU A 535 -2.47 -7.04 -34.70
CA LEU A 535 -2.64 -8.14 -33.75
C LEU A 535 -3.96 -8.86 -34.06
N GLU A 536 -3.88 -10.17 -34.23
CA GLU A 536 -5.10 -10.98 -34.33
C GLU A 536 -5.90 -10.96 -33.03
N GLU A 537 -7.21 -11.12 -33.12
CA GLU A 537 -8.09 -11.17 -31.93
C GLU A 537 -7.69 -12.32 -31.00
N SER A 538 -7.26 -13.46 -31.57
CA SER A 538 -6.70 -14.59 -30.79
C SER A 538 -5.50 -14.20 -29.95
N ALA A 539 -4.60 -13.38 -30.49
CA ALA A 539 -3.44 -12.87 -29.78
C ALA A 539 -3.84 -11.87 -28.67
N LEU A 540 -4.78 -10.94 -28.97
CA LEU A 540 -5.29 -10.01 -27.97
C LEU A 540 -6.01 -10.72 -26.82
N ARG A 541 -6.84 -11.70 -27.11
CA ARG A 541 -7.54 -12.55 -26.13
C ARG A 541 -6.55 -13.29 -25.24
N LYS A 542 -5.54 -13.90 -25.82
CA LYS A 542 -4.48 -14.60 -25.09
C LYS A 542 -3.64 -13.65 -24.24
N LEU A 543 -3.35 -12.43 -24.73
CA LEU A 543 -2.70 -11.38 -23.91
C LEU A 543 -3.53 -11.01 -22.71
N ALA A 544 -4.84 -10.82 -22.88
CA ALA A 544 -5.76 -10.44 -21.80
C ALA A 544 -5.95 -11.56 -20.76
N GLY A 545 -6.06 -12.82 -21.19
CA GLY A 545 -6.36 -13.95 -20.31
C GLY A 545 -5.13 -14.62 -19.69
N GLU A 546 -4.07 -14.85 -20.46
CA GLU A 546 -2.93 -15.66 -20.01
C GLU A 546 -1.70 -14.83 -19.60
N TYR A 547 -1.51 -13.61 -20.14
CA TYR A 547 -0.36 -12.76 -19.82
C TYR A 547 -0.67 -11.69 -18.79
N THR A 548 -1.95 -11.30 -18.65
CA THR A 548 -2.37 -10.27 -17.71
C THR A 548 -3.57 -10.74 -16.90
N ARG A 549 -3.48 -10.61 -15.57
CA ARG A 549 -4.57 -10.93 -14.65
C ARG A 549 -4.86 -9.72 -13.80
N GLU A 550 -5.71 -8.86 -14.29
CA GLU A 550 -6.07 -7.59 -13.64
C GLU A 550 -7.54 -7.24 -13.92
N ALA A 551 -8.11 -6.39 -13.08
CA ALA A 551 -9.45 -5.87 -13.31
C ALA A 551 -9.50 -4.89 -14.48
N GLY A 552 -8.51 -4.02 -14.59
CA GLY A 552 -8.36 -3.03 -15.67
C GLY A 552 -7.54 -3.52 -16.85
N VAL A 553 -6.90 -2.58 -17.55
CA VAL A 553 -6.10 -2.82 -18.77
C VAL A 553 -4.68 -2.28 -18.67
N ARG A 554 -4.19 -1.90 -17.48
CA ARG A 554 -2.87 -1.27 -17.33
C ARG A 554 -1.70 -2.21 -17.67
N ASN A 555 -1.79 -3.47 -17.26
CA ASN A 555 -0.77 -4.47 -17.58
C ASN A 555 -0.92 -4.94 -19.02
N LEU A 556 -2.15 -5.00 -19.54
CA LEU A 556 -2.43 -5.28 -20.95
C LEU A 556 -1.80 -4.21 -21.85
N GLU A 557 -1.96 -2.93 -21.51
CA GLU A 557 -1.28 -1.82 -22.20
C GLU A 557 0.24 -2.00 -22.20
N ARG A 558 0.81 -2.34 -21.04
CA ARG A 558 2.26 -2.60 -20.92
C ARG A 558 2.72 -3.81 -21.73
N ALA A 559 1.89 -4.86 -21.81
CA ALA A 559 2.18 -6.06 -22.61
C ALA A 559 2.16 -5.73 -24.10
N VAL A 560 1.15 -4.99 -24.58
CA VAL A 560 1.08 -4.50 -25.97
C VAL A 560 2.27 -3.60 -26.29
N ALA A 561 2.59 -2.64 -25.43
CA ALA A 561 3.74 -1.76 -25.60
C ALA A 561 5.06 -2.54 -25.66
N ARG A 562 5.24 -3.56 -24.82
CA ARG A 562 6.42 -4.43 -24.83
C ARG A 562 6.52 -5.22 -26.13
N LEU A 563 5.39 -5.74 -26.60
CA LEU A 563 5.29 -6.50 -27.85
C LEU A 563 5.70 -5.63 -29.04
N LEU A 564 5.09 -4.45 -29.18
CA LEU A 564 5.37 -3.53 -30.28
C LEU A 564 6.83 -3.06 -30.30
N ARG A 565 7.40 -2.72 -29.13
CA ARG A 565 8.83 -2.39 -29.02
C ARG A 565 9.72 -3.55 -29.48
N LYS A 566 9.33 -4.80 -29.20
CA LYS A 566 10.09 -5.97 -29.62
C LYS A 566 10.02 -6.17 -31.13
N VAL A 567 8.83 -5.94 -31.72
CA VAL A 567 8.64 -6.01 -33.20
C VAL A 567 9.45 -4.90 -33.87
N ALA A 568 9.35 -3.66 -33.42
CA ALA A 568 10.13 -2.54 -33.93
C ALA A 568 11.64 -2.80 -33.84
N ALA A 569 12.15 -3.31 -32.73
CA ALA A 569 13.56 -3.65 -32.57
C ALA A 569 14.01 -4.77 -33.54
N GLN A 570 13.18 -5.80 -33.75
CA GLN A 570 13.47 -6.88 -34.71
C GLN A 570 13.47 -6.37 -36.14
N HIS A 571 12.60 -5.41 -36.46
CA HIS A 571 12.60 -4.79 -37.79
C HIS A 571 13.89 -4.00 -38.02
N GLU A 572 14.26 -3.13 -37.10
CA GLU A 572 15.50 -2.33 -37.21
C GLU A 572 16.79 -3.18 -37.27
N LEU A 573 16.76 -4.38 -36.65
CA LEU A 573 17.87 -5.34 -36.73
C LEU A 573 17.85 -6.17 -38.02
N GLY A 574 16.82 -6.04 -38.87
CA GLY A 574 16.65 -6.85 -40.09
C GLY A 574 16.18 -8.28 -39.83
N ASP A 575 15.75 -8.60 -38.60
CA ASP A 575 15.28 -9.93 -38.25
C ASP A 575 13.79 -10.16 -38.60
N ARG A 576 13.06 -9.07 -38.94
CA ARG A 576 11.64 -9.11 -39.27
C ARG A 576 11.25 -8.09 -40.33
N GLU A 577 10.48 -8.55 -41.32
CA GLU A 577 9.88 -7.67 -42.31
C GLU A 577 8.52 -7.14 -41.83
N LEU A 578 8.16 -5.93 -42.29
CA LEU A 578 6.84 -5.32 -42.11
C LEU A 578 6.13 -5.29 -43.49
N PRO A 579 4.78 -5.38 -43.55
CA PRO A 579 3.85 -5.49 -42.45
C PRO A 579 3.86 -6.87 -41.74
N PHE A 580 3.65 -6.90 -40.44
CA PHE A 580 3.64 -8.11 -39.65
C PHE A 580 2.33 -8.25 -38.83
N THR A 581 1.68 -9.41 -38.97
CA THR A 581 0.51 -9.75 -38.15
C THR A 581 0.91 -10.70 -37.03
N VAL A 582 0.71 -10.27 -35.80
CA VAL A 582 1.01 -11.06 -34.60
C VAL A 582 -0.12 -12.03 -34.35
N THR A 583 0.22 -13.31 -34.29
CA THR A 583 -0.69 -14.39 -33.89
C THR A 583 -0.50 -14.79 -32.44
N ASP A 584 -1.39 -15.61 -31.90
CA ASP A 584 -1.30 -16.14 -30.52
C ASP A 584 -0.05 -17.01 -30.33
N THR A 585 0.50 -17.64 -31.35
CA THR A 585 1.71 -18.46 -31.30
C THR A 585 2.98 -17.62 -31.22
N ASP A 586 2.98 -16.39 -31.73
CA ASP A 586 4.12 -15.49 -31.75
C ASP A 586 4.39 -14.89 -30.35
N LEU A 587 3.37 -14.80 -29.52
CA LEU A 587 3.46 -14.14 -28.22
C LEU A 587 4.59 -14.70 -27.34
N ARG A 588 4.79 -16.01 -27.37
CA ARG A 588 5.84 -16.66 -26.55
C ARG A 588 7.24 -16.22 -26.99
N GLY A 589 7.46 -16.04 -28.29
CA GLY A 589 8.73 -15.56 -28.85
C GLY A 589 8.97 -14.08 -28.59
N LEU A 590 7.90 -13.27 -28.62
CA LEU A 590 7.99 -11.82 -28.49
C LEU A 590 8.07 -11.35 -27.03
N ILE A 591 7.21 -11.87 -26.15
CA ILE A 591 7.08 -11.36 -24.78
C ILE A 591 7.35 -12.40 -23.67
N GLY A 592 7.68 -13.65 -24.07
CA GLY A 592 8.01 -14.72 -23.14
C GLY A 592 6.85 -15.67 -22.84
N ARG A 593 6.98 -16.49 -21.80
CA ARG A 593 5.95 -17.45 -21.42
C ARG A 593 4.72 -16.77 -20.82
N PRO A 594 3.50 -17.35 -20.98
CA PRO A 594 2.32 -16.90 -20.26
C PRO A 594 2.54 -17.03 -18.75
N HIS A 595 1.92 -16.12 -17.99
CA HIS A 595 2.04 -16.08 -16.53
C HIS A 595 0.89 -16.83 -15.84
N HIS A 596 -0.23 -16.94 -16.51
CA HIS A 596 -1.46 -17.52 -15.97
C HIS A 596 -1.94 -18.61 -16.94
N VAL A 597 -2.03 -19.84 -16.43
CA VAL A 597 -2.65 -20.95 -17.15
C VAL A 597 -3.95 -21.26 -16.41
N PRO A 598 -5.11 -21.17 -17.09
CA PRO A 598 -6.38 -21.50 -16.46
C PRO A 598 -6.39 -22.96 -15.97
N GLU A 599 -6.90 -23.21 -14.77
CA GLU A 599 -6.98 -24.56 -14.23
C GLU A 599 -7.95 -25.44 -15.04
N SER A 600 -8.91 -24.80 -15.75
CA SER A 600 -9.79 -25.46 -16.70
C SER A 600 -9.05 -26.12 -17.89
N ALA A 601 -7.83 -25.65 -18.18
CA ALA A 601 -6.98 -26.23 -19.24
C ALA A 601 -6.17 -27.45 -18.75
N GLN A 602 -6.22 -27.76 -17.44
CA GLN A 602 -5.53 -28.92 -16.87
C GLN A 602 -6.37 -30.20 -17.06
N ASP A 603 -5.69 -31.35 -17.04
CA ASP A 603 -6.35 -32.65 -17.02
C ASP A 603 -7.29 -32.73 -15.80
N PRO A 604 -8.54 -33.19 -15.96
CA PRO A 604 -9.47 -33.36 -14.84
C PRO A 604 -8.89 -34.09 -13.63
N ALA A 605 -7.98 -35.04 -13.85
CA ALA A 605 -7.31 -35.79 -12.79
C ALA A 605 -6.24 -34.98 -12.03
N GLU A 606 -5.73 -33.89 -12.62
CA GLU A 606 -4.73 -33.00 -12.03
C GLU A 606 -5.36 -31.76 -11.37
N ARG A 607 -6.69 -31.61 -11.46
CA ARG A 607 -7.39 -30.50 -10.82
C ARG A 607 -7.38 -30.66 -9.31
N ARG A 608 -7.28 -29.53 -8.61
CA ARG A 608 -7.22 -29.52 -7.13
C ARG A 608 -8.44 -30.17 -6.48
N THR A 609 -9.63 -30.02 -7.09
CA THR A 609 -10.87 -30.62 -6.60
C THR A 609 -11.00 -32.11 -6.89
N ALA A 610 -10.00 -32.75 -7.50
CA ALA A 610 -9.97 -34.21 -7.72
C ALA A 610 -9.76 -35.04 -6.44
N VAL A 611 -9.58 -34.40 -5.30
CA VAL A 611 -9.45 -35.01 -3.98
C VAL A 611 -10.52 -34.48 -3.02
N PRO A 612 -11.02 -35.34 -2.09
CA PRO A 612 -11.94 -34.86 -1.06
C PRO A 612 -11.28 -33.79 -0.17
N GLY A 613 -12.08 -32.84 0.32
CA GLY A 613 -11.59 -31.78 1.18
C GLY A 613 -11.20 -30.50 0.45
N VAL A 614 -11.36 -30.43 -0.86
CA VAL A 614 -11.05 -29.23 -1.64
C VAL A 614 -12.32 -28.67 -2.25
N ALA A 615 -12.56 -27.36 -2.04
CA ALA A 615 -13.69 -26.64 -2.59
C ALA A 615 -13.26 -25.34 -3.27
N THR A 616 -14.02 -24.94 -4.30
CA THR A 616 -13.77 -23.73 -5.07
C THR A 616 -14.67 -22.60 -4.57
N GLY A 617 -14.08 -21.54 -4.08
CA GLY A 617 -14.74 -20.31 -3.67
C GLY A 617 -14.42 -19.15 -4.61
N LEU A 618 -15.08 -18.03 -4.36
CA LEU A 618 -14.89 -16.78 -5.10
C LEU A 618 -14.54 -15.65 -4.13
N ALA A 619 -13.52 -14.88 -4.48
CA ALA A 619 -13.04 -13.76 -3.70
C ALA A 619 -12.98 -12.48 -4.54
N VAL A 620 -12.95 -11.34 -3.88
CA VAL A 620 -12.60 -10.04 -4.49
C VAL A 620 -11.26 -9.60 -3.93
N THR A 621 -10.37 -9.22 -4.80
CA THR A 621 -9.04 -8.70 -4.47
C THR A 621 -8.89 -7.27 -5.03
N GLY A 622 -7.81 -6.58 -4.67
CA GLY A 622 -7.50 -5.28 -5.29
C GLY A 622 -7.31 -5.34 -6.82
N ALA A 623 -7.15 -6.54 -7.39
CA ALA A 623 -7.07 -6.76 -8.84
C ALA A 623 -8.42 -7.16 -9.46
N GLY A 624 -9.48 -7.23 -8.68
CA GLY A 624 -10.83 -7.67 -9.09
C GLY A 624 -11.21 -9.02 -8.52
N GLY A 625 -12.23 -9.67 -9.13
CA GLY A 625 -12.66 -11.00 -8.70
C GLY A 625 -11.64 -12.10 -9.04
N ASP A 626 -11.51 -13.06 -8.16
CA ASP A 626 -10.62 -14.21 -8.30
C ASP A 626 -11.24 -15.51 -7.78
N VAL A 627 -10.73 -16.65 -8.27
CA VAL A 627 -11.08 -17.98 -7.77
C VAL A 627 -10.20 -18.32 -6.59
N LEU A 628 -10.81 -18.78 -5.52
CA LEU A 628 -10.18 -19.14 -4.26
C LEU A 628 -10.38 -20.62 -3.97
N PHE A 629 -9.30 -21.33 -3.73
CA PHE A 629 -9.39 -22.73 -3.26
C PHE A 629 -9.29 -22.80 -1.75
N VAL A 630 -10.08 -23.71 -1.17
CA VAL A 630 -10.04 -24.07 0.24
C VAL A 630 -9.68 -25.54 0.32
N GLU A 631 -8.59 -25.84 0.98
CA GLU A 631 -8.11 -27.21 1.20
C GLU A 631 -8.25 -27.55 2.69
N ALA A 632 -8.93 -28.64 2.99
CA ALA A 632 -9.15 -29.13 4.35
C ALA A 632 -8.54 -30.52 4.52
N SER A 633 -7.90 -30.76 5.65
CA SER A 633 -7.35 -32.07 6.03
C SER A 633 -7.60 -32.37 7.51
N LEU A 634 -7.62 -33.66 7.87
CA LEU A 634 -7.66 -34.12 9.26
C LEU A 634 -6.28 -34.60 9.68
N ALA A 635 -5.87 -34.18 10.86
CA ALA A 635 -4.64 -34.68 11.47
C ALA A 635 -4.73 -36.20 11.73
N ASP A 636 -3.58 -36.88 11.71
CA ASP A 636 -3.50 -38.29 12.09
C ASP A 636 -3.96 -38.44 13.54
N PRO A 637 -4.84 -39.41 13.85
CA PRO A 637 -5.31 -39.66 15.21
C PRO A 637 -4.16 -39.96 16.19
N GLU A 638 -3.05 -40.60 15.72
CA GLU A 638 -1.90 -40.93 16.54
C GLU A 638 -1.06 -39.73 16.97
N THR A 639 -1.19 -38.58 16.28
CA THR A 639 -0.41 -37.37 16.62
C THR A 639 -0.95 -36.62 17.81
N GLY A 640 -2.16 -36.93 18.29
CA GLY A 640 -2.82 -36.25 19.41
C GLY A 640 -3.10 -34.77 19.15
N ALA A 641 -2.93 -34.30 17.90
CA ALA A 641 -3.22 -32.95 17.53
C ALA A 641 -4.72 -32.69 17.62
N SER A 642 -5.12 -31.68 18.39
CA SER A 642 -6.50 -31.26 18.54
C SER A 642 -6.63 -29.78 18.19
N GLY A 643 -7.82 -29.36 17.74
CA GLY A 643 -8.12 -27.96 17.42
C GLY A 643 -8.16 -27.66 15.93
N LEU A 644 -8.24 -26.35 15.62
CA LEU A 644 -8.30 -25.82 14.26
C LEU A 644 -7.00 -25.10 13.94
N THR A 645 -6.31 -25.56 12.90
CA THR A 645 -5.14 -24.90 12.33
C THR A 645 -5.52 -24.20 11.04
N LEU A 646 -5.17 -22.92 10.90
CA LEU A 646 -5.49 -22.11 9.74
C LEU A 646 -4.20 -21.57 9.13
N THR A 647 -4.03 -21.73 7.82
CA THR A 647 -2.86 -21.23 7.08
C THR A 647 -3.27 -20.56 5.77
N GLY A 648 -2.46 -19.63 5.26
CA GLY A 648 -2.73 -18.91 4.00
C GLY A 648 -2.87 -17.40 4.15
N GLN A 649 -2.29 -16.79 5.19
CA GLN A 649 -2.36 -15.34 5.49
C GLN A 649 -3.80 -14.84 5.62
N LEU A 650 -4.56 -15.46 6.53
CA LEU A 650 -5.96 -15.13 6.77
C LEU A 650 -6.09 -14.00 7.78
N GLY A 651 -6.92 -13.00 7.44
CA GLY A 651 -7.38 -11.99 8.37
C GLY A 651 -8.34 -12.55 9.42
N ASP A 652 -8.74 -11.74 10.37
CA ASP A 652 -9.48 -12.21 11.54
C ASP A 652 -10.92 -12.60 11.20
N VAL A 653 -11.57 -11.89 10.26
CA VAL A 653 -12.93 -12.22 9.80
C VAL A 653 -12.97 -13.60 9.11
N MET A 654 -11.97 -13.92 8.32
CA MET A 654 -11.88 -15.21 7.65
C MET A 654 -11.55 -16.35 8.63
N LYS A 655 -10.75 -16.09 9.67
CA LYS A 655 -10.51 -17.05 10.76
C LYS A 655 -11.79 -17.34 11.53
N GLU A 656 -12.58 -16.31 11.84
CA GLU A 656 -13.88 -16.45 12.48
C GLU A 656 -14.84 -17.25 11.62
N SER A 657 -14.91 -16.96 10.30
CA SER A 657 -15.70 -17.72 9.35
C SER A 657 -15.36 -19.21 9.32
N ALA A 658 -14.07 -19.54 9.42
CA ALA A 658 -13.63 -20.94 9.51
C ALA A 658 -14.04 -21.61 10.85
N GLN A 659 -14.02 -20.88 11.96
CA GLN A 659 -14.50 -21.36 13.25
C GLN A 659 -16.01 -21.60 13.25
N ILE A 660 -16.79 -20.71 12.61
CA ILE A 660 -18.23 -20.82 12.45
C ILE A 660 -18.56 -22.05 11.60
N ALA A 661 -17.90 -22.26 10.46
CA ALA A 661 -18.11 -23.41 9.59
C ALA A 661 -17.84 -24.74 10.32
N LEU A 662 -16.75 -24.83 11.08
CA LEU A 662 -16.42 -26.01 11.88
C LEU A 662 -17.43 -26.22 13.02
N SER A 663 -17.85 -25.17 13.71
CA SER A 663 -18.83 -25.22 14.80
C SER A 663 -20.21 -25.68 14.27
N PHE A 664 -20.64 -25.17 13.13
CA PHE A 664 -21.86 -25.59 12.46
C PHE A 664 -21.83 -27.11 12.15
N LEU A 665 -20.77 -27.61 11.54
CA LEU A 665 -20.66 -29.04 11.22
C LEU A 665 -20.58 -29.92 12.48
N ARG A 666 -19.93 -29.48 13.54
CA ARG A 666 -19.92 -30.21 14.82
C ARG A 666 -21.31 -30.33 15.43
N SER A 667 -22.14 -29.30 15.28
CA SER A 667 -23.49 -29.25 15.88
C SER A 667 -24.55 -29.93 15.00
N HIS A 668 -24.47 -29.77 13.68
CA HIS A 668 -25.53 -30.17 12.74
C HIS A 668 -25.12 -31.23 11.72
N GLY A 669 -23.82 -31.63 11.73
CA GLY A 669 -23.31 -32.56 10.72
C GLY A 669 -23.96 -33.94 10.76
N ALA A 670 -24.42 -34.39 11.93
CA ALA A 670 -25.20 -35.64 12.03
C ALA A 670 -26.52 -35.56 11.28
N GLU A 671 -27.18 -34.38 11.28
CA GLU A 671 -28.41 -34.14 10.49
C GLU A 671 -28.13 -34.11 8.98
N LEU A 672 -26.89 -33.84 8.61
CA LEU A 672 -26.42 -33.85 7.23
C LEU A 672 -25.80 -35.21 6.82
N GLU A 673 -25.98 -36.24 7.64
CA GLU A 673 -25.47 -37.61 7.42
C GLU A 673 -23.92 -37.63 7.27
N LEU A 674 -23.20 -36.69 7.92
CA LEU A 674 -21.75 -36.60 7.91
C LEU A 674 -21.14 -37.32 9.12
N PRO A 675 -20.02 -38.03 8.98
CA PRO A 675 -19.32 -38.71 10.07
C PRO A 675 -18.54 -37.71 10.93
N VAL A 676 -19.25 -36.90 11.72
CA VAL A 676 -18.68 -35.82 12.55
C VAL A 676 -17.92 -36.33 13.79
N ALA A 677 -17.92 -37.66 14.08
CA ALA A 677 -17.16 -38.22 15.17
C ALA A 677 -15.66 -37.92 15.04
N ASP A 678 -15.14 -37.95 13.84
CA ASP A 678 -13.72 -37.64 13.55
C ASP A 678 -13.31 -36.19 13.92
N LEU A 679 -14.25 -35.26 13.96
CA LEU A 679 -14.00 -33.87 14.36
C LEU A 679 -13.80 -33.65 15.86
N LYS A 680 -14.07 -34.70 16.71
CA LYS A 680 -13.92 -34.61 18.16
C LYS A 680 -12.48 -34.83 18.60
N ASP A 681 -11.84 -35.82 17.98
CA ASP A 681 -10.57 -36.36 18.44
C ASP A 681 -9.38 -36.03 17.49
N ARG A 682 -9.65 -35.42 16.36
CA ARG A 682 -8.66 -35.06 15.34
C ARG A 682 -8.58 -33.57 15.12
N GLY A 683 -7.37 -33.04 14.99
CA GLY A 683 -7.16 -31.64 14.55
C GLY A 683 -7.59 -31.47 13.11
N VAL A 684 -8.19 -30.31 12.83
CA VAL A 684 -8.58 -29.88 11.48
C VAL A 684 -7.57 -28.86 11.00
N HIS A 685 -6.99 -29.07 9.84
CA HIS A 685 -6.15 -28.08 9.19
C HIS A 685 -6.86 -27.57 7.91
N ILE A 686 -7.05 -26.26 7.83
CA ILE A 686 -7.58 -25.59 6.64
C ILE A 686 -6.49 -24.70 6.06
N HIS A 687 -6.23 -24.89 4.78
CA HIS A 687 -5.25 -24.12 4.04
C HIS A 687 -5.90 -23.37 2.88
N PHE A 688 -5.52 -22.11 2.70
CA PHE A 688 -5.84 -21.33 1.53
C PHE A 688 -4.57 -21.13 0.69
N PRO A 689 -4.45 -21.79 -0.47
CA PRO A 689 -3.33 -21.63 -1.37
C PRO A 689 -3.09 -20.17 -1.79
N ALA A 690 -1.91 -19.90 -2.38
CA ALA A 690 -1.44 -18.54 -2.67
C ALA A 690 -1.14 -17.71 -1.40
N GLY A 691 -0.31 -18.26 -0.51
CA GLY A 691 0.08 -17.66 0.78
C GLY A 691 0.80 -16.31 0.71
N GLY A 692 1.15 -15.82 -0.47
CA GLY A 692 1.72 -14.48 -0.66
C GLY A 692 0.70 -13.33 -0.69
N ILE A 693 -0.60 -13.63 -0.69
CA ILE A 693 -1.69 -12.64 -0.77
C ILE A 693 -2.52 -12.73 0.50
N PRO A 694 -2.61 -11.67 1.31
CA PRO A 694 -3.52 -11.61 2.45
C PRO A 694 -4.97 -11.78 2.01
N LYS A 695 -5.74 -12.54 2.78
CA LYS A 695 -7.15 -12.84 2.51
C LYS A 695 -7.97 -12.56 3.76
N ASP A 696 -9.07 -11.81 3.60
CA ASP A 696 -10.01 -11.56 4.67
C ASP A 696 -11.44 -11.48 4.15
N GLY A 697 -12.41 -11.67 5.03
CA GLY A 697 -13.82 -11.54 4.76
C GLY A 697 -14.64 -12.79 5.05
N PRO A 698 -15.97 -12.65 5.28
CA PRO A 698 -16.85 -13.73 5.69
C PRO A 698 -17.33 -14.60 4.52
N SER A 699 -17.15 -14.17 3.27
CA SER A 699 -17.77 -14.73 2.06
C SER A 699 -17.27 -16.15 1.68
N ALA A 700 -16.26 -16.68 2.36
CA ALA A 700 -15.78 -18.04 2.17
C ALA A 700 -16.52 -19.09 3.05
N GLY A 701 -17.48 -18.68 3.86
CA GLY A 701 -18.15 -19.54 4.85
C GLY A 701 -18.75 -20.82 4.24
N ILE A 702 -19.53 -20.69 3.16
CA ILE A 702 -20.10 -21.90 2.50
C ILE A 702 -19.02 -22.74 1.82
N THR A 703 -17.95 -22.15 1.31
CA THR A 703 -16.81 -22.88 0.71
C THR A 703 -16.07 -23.70 1.76
N LEU A 704 -15.80 -23.09 2.92
CA LEU A 704 -15.19 -23.75 4.07
C LEU A 704 -16.04 -24.96 4.54
N THR A 705 -17.36 -24.71 4.69
CA THR A 705 -18.30 -25.77 5.10
C THR A 705 -18.34 -26.90 4.09
N THR A 706 -18.32 -26.59 2.80
CA THR A 706 -18.34 -27.59 1.71
C THR A 706 -17.04 -28.38 1.66
N ALA A 707 -15.87 -27.73 1.82
CA ALA A 707 -14.59 -28.43 1.87
C ALA A 707 -14.54 -29.43 3.04
N LEU A 708 -14.96 -29.00 4.23
CA LEU A 708 -15.04 -29.88 5.40
C LEU A 708 -16.08 -31.00 5.23
N ALA A 709 -17.24 -30.73 4.65
CA ALA A 709 -18.26 -31.75 4.38
C ALA A 709 -17.76 -32.76 3.34
N SER A 710 -17.07 -32.31 2.30
CA SER A 710 -16.40 -33.16 1.32
C SER A 710 -15.36 -34.07 1.98
N LEU A 711 -14.50 -33.52 2.83
CA LEU A 711 -13.49 -34.26 3.58
C LEU A 711 -14.10 -35.38 4.44
N LEU A 712 -15.13 -35.04 5.21
CA LEU A 712 -15.81 -35.98 6.11
C LEU A 712 -16.57 -37.07 5.36
N SER A 713 -17.27 -36.72 4.31
CA SER A 713 -18.06 -37.67 3.54
C SER A 713 -17.26 -38.51 2.54
N GLY A 714 -16.01 -38.10 2.24
CA GLY A 714 -15.18 -38.69 1.18
C GLY A 714 -15.71 -38.37 -0.24
N ARG A 715 -16.71 -37.50 -0.38
CA ARG A 715 -17.29 -37.09 -1.67
C ARG A 715 -16.50 -35.96 -2.28
N LEU A 716 -16.24 -36.01 -3.57
CA LEU A 716 -15.59 -34.93 -4.30
C LEU A 716 -16.53 -33.72 -4.43
N VAL A 717 -15.95 -32.54 -4.40
CA VAL A 717 -16.65 -31.33 -4.84
C VAL A 717 -16.61 -31.28 -6.37
N ARG A 718 -17.73 -30.95 -7.00
CA ARG A 718 -17.80 -30.82 -8.47
C ARG A 718 -16.84 -29.76 -8.96
N THR A 719 -16.10 -30.10 -10.00
CA THR A 719 -15.05 -29.22 -10.58
C THR A 719 -15.61 -28.00 -11.31
N ASP A 720 -16.86 -28.07 -11.74
CA ASP A 720 -17.57 -27.04 -12.46
C ASP A 720 -18.37 -26.09 -11.54
N VAL A 721 -18.28 -26.27 -10.22
CA VAL A 721 -19.02 -25.49 -9.22
C VAL A 721 -18.07 -24.59 -8.45
N ALA A 722 -18.40 -23.32 -8.39
CA ALA A 722 -17.83 -22.37 -7.42
C ALA A 722 -18.92 -21.79 -6.53
N MET A 723 -18.53 -21.25 -5.39
CA MET A 723 -19.49 -20.75 -4.43
C MET A 723 -18.99 -19.54 -3.66
N THR A 724 -19.92 -18.71 -3.22
CA THR A 724 -19.64 -17.59 -2.30
C THR A 724 -20.84 -17.37 -1.39
N GLY A 725 -20.58 -17.13 -0.12
CA GLY A 725 -21.62 -16.89 0.87
C GLY A 725 -21.06 -16.98 2.29
N GLU A 726 -21.54 -16.16 3.16
CA GLU A 726 -21.31 -16.27 4.59
C GLU A 726 -22.21 -17.36 5.18
N VAL A 727 -21.76 -18.05 6.22
CA VAL A 727 -22.52 -19.08 6.92
C VAL A 727 -22.76 -18.68 8.38
N SER A 728 -23.98 -18.86 8.85
CA SER A 728 -24.30 -18.69 10.27
C SER A 728 -24.18 -20.02 11.05
N LEU A 729 -24.12 -19.94 12.38
CA LEU A 729 -24.10 -21.13 13.25
C LEU A 729 -25.33 -22.06 13.09
N THR A 730 -26.41 -21.56 12.48
CA THR A 730 -27.64 -22.32 12.19
C THR A 730 -27.70 -22.83 10.76
N GLY A 731 -26.62 -22.66 9.95
CA GLY A 731 -26.55 -23.10 8.56
C GLY A 731 -27.23 -22.18 7.56
N ARG A 732 -27.65 -20.98 7.97
CA ARG A 732 -28.20 -19.98 7.05
C ARG A 732 -27.10 -19.41 6.18
N VAL A 733 -27.37 -19.25 4.89
CA VAL A 733 -26.49 -18.56 3.95
C VAL A 733 -26.83 -17.08 3.94
N LEU A 734 -25.86 -16.24 4.27
CA LEU A 734 -25.98 -14.79 4.42
C LEU A 734 -25.39 -14.04 3.22
N PRO A 735 -25.88 -12.83 2.92
CA PRO A 735 -25.47 -12.06 1.77
C PRO A 735 -24.00 -11.59 1.87
N ILE A 736 -23.41 -11.33 0.70
CA ILE A 736 -22.00 -10.94 0.55
C ILE A 736 -21.87 -9.74 -0.40
N GLY A 737 -20.74 -9.09 -0.39
CA GLY A 737 -20.42 -8.04 -1.34
C GLY A 737 -19.64 -8.52 -2.57
N GLY A 738 -19.68 -7.70 -3.63
CA GLY A 738 -18.86 -7.88 -4.82
C GLY A 738 -19.30 -9.08 -5.69
N LEU A 739 -20.61 -9.36 -5.78
CA LEU A 739 -21.11 -10.49 -6.56
C LEU A 739 -20.73 -10.40 -8.02
N LYS A 740 -20.88 -9.25 -8.68
CA LYS A 740 -20.51 -9.02 -10.09
C LYS A 740 -19.07 -9.47 -10.38
N GLN A 741 -18.10 -8.97 -9.59
CA GLN A 741 -16.67 -9.31 -9.76
C GLN A 741 -16.41 -10.81 -9.56
N LYS A 742 -17.13 -11.45 -8.64
CA LYS A 742 -17.03 -12.89 -8.37
C LYS A 742 -17.55 -13.72 -9.52
N LEU A 743 -18.70 -13.35 -10.11
CA LEU A 743 -19.27 -14.05 -11.27
C LEU A 743 -18.40 -13.88 -12.52
N LEU A 744 -17.82 -12.68 -12.74
CA LEU A 744 -16.84 -12.45 -13.78
C LEU A 744 -15.59 -13.33 -13.61
N ALA A 745 -15.14 -13.55 -12.37
CA ALA A 745 -14.02 -14.45 -12.09
C ALA A 745 -14.37 -15.92 -12.34
N ALA A 746 -15.56 -16.34 -11.93
CA ALA A 746 -16.04 -17.70 -12.19
C ALA A 746 -16.12 -18.00 -13.69
N HIS A 747 -16.69 -17.07 -14.46
CA HIS A 747 -16.77 -17.18 -15.93
C HIS A 747 -15.37 -17.30 -16.58
N ARG A 748 -14.41 -16.43 -16.18
CA ARG A 748 -13.01 -16.50 -16.66
C ARG A 748 -12.32 -17.80 -16.31
N ALA A 749 -12.65 -18.38 -15.16
CA ALA A 749 -12.08 -19.65 -14.74
C ALA A 749 -12.72 -20.88 -15.39
N GLY A 750 -13.72 -20.68 -16.27
CA GLY A 750 -14.45 -21.77 -16.94
C GLY A 750 -15.41 -22.53 -16.01
N ILE A 751 -15.78 -21.92 -14.87
CA ILE A 751 -16.84 -22.44 -13.99
C ILE A 751 -18.18 -22.26 -14.70
N THR A 752 -19.04 -23.27 -14.59
CA THR A 752 -20.37 -23.23 -15.22
C THR A 752 -21.50 -23.07 -14.20
N THR A 753 -21.30 -23.47 -12.95
CA THR A 753 -22.32 -23.37 -11.90
C THR A 753 -21.78 -22.52 -10.74
N VAL A 754 -22.53 -21.51 -10.33
CA VAL A 754 -22.15 -20.65 -9.20
C VAL A 754 -23.25 -20.62 -8.15
N VAL A 755 -22.90 -20.98 -6.91
CA VAL A 755 -23.82 -20.95 -5.77
C VAL A 755 -23.66 -19.61 -5.04
N ILE A 756 -24.79 -18.89 -4.88
CA ILE A 756 -24.83 -17.56 -4.26
C ILE A 756 -25.89 -17.50 -3.15
N PRO A 757 -25.79 -16.56 -2.20
CA PRO A 757 -26.89 -16.32 -1.26
C PRO A 757 -28.11 -15.78 -1.99
N GLN A 758 -29.33 -16.27 -1.62
CA GLN A 758 -30.55 -15.81 -2.25
C GLN A 758 -30.77 -14.30 -2.14
N ARG A 759 -30.32 -13.68 -1.07
CA ARG A 759 -30.43 -12.22 -0.89
C ARG A 759 -29.58 -11.41 -1.87
N ASN A 760 -28.60 -12.03 -2.54
CA ASN A 760 -27.82 -11.40 -3.60
C ASN A 760 -28.42 -11.63 -5.00
N GLU A 761 -29.63 -12.20 -5.10
CA GLU A 761 -30.29 -12.40 -6.41
C GLU A 761 -30.55 -11.06 -7.11
N ALA A 762 -30.86 -10.00 -6.38
CA ALA A 762 -31.02 -8.66 -6.94
C ALA A 762 -29.72 -8.07 -7.51
N ASP A 763 -28.56 -8.49 -7.01
CA ASP A 763 -27.26 -8.01 -7.50
C ASP A 763 -26.92 -8.62 -8.89
N LEU A 764 -27.72 -9.58 -9.38
CA LEU A 764 -27.55 -10.13 -10.72
C LEU A 764 -27.93 -9.13 -11.82
N ASP A 765 -28.76 -8.16 -11.51
CA ASP A 765 -29.11 -7.07 -12.43
C ASP A 765 -27.88 -6.26 -12.87
N ASP A 766 -26.85 -6.21 -12.02
CA ASP A 766 -25.58 -5.53 -12.31
C ASP A 766 -24.61 -6.36 -13.17
N VAL A 767 -24.90 -7.65 -13.40
CA VAL A 767 -24.00 -8.58 -14.12
C VAL A 767 -24.31 -8.57 -15.60
N PRO A 768 -23.29 -8.48 -16.49
CA PRO A 768 -23.52 -8.52 -17.94
C PRO A 768 -24.31 -9.77 -18.37
N ALA A 769 -25.31 -9.57 -19.22
CA ALA A 769 -26.18 -10.67 -19.70
C ALA A 769 -25.39 -11.82 -20.34
N GLU A 770 -24.33 -11.52 -21.09
CA GLU A 770 -23.44 -12.50 -21.71
C GLU A 770 -22.78 -13.45 -20.71
N VAL A 771 -22.54 -12.98 -19.51
CA VAL A 771 -21.96 -13.79 -18.41
C VAL A 771 -23.04 -14.65 -17.79
N LEU A 772 -24.24 -14.10 -17.56
CA LEU A 772 -25.37 -14.83 -16.98
C LEU A 772 -25.87 -15.94 -17.93
N GLU A 773 -25.82 -15.74 -19.24
CA GLU A 773 -26.16 -16.77 -20.23
C GLU A 773 -25.24 -18.00 -20.16
N LYS A 774 -23.99 -17.81 -19.70
CA LYS A 774 -22.98 -18.88 -19.64
C LYS A 774 -22.84 -19.50 -18.23
N LEU A 775 -23.47 -18.91 -17.22
CA LEU A 775 -23.41 -19.36 -15.85
C LEU A 775 -24.77 -19.85 -15.36
N ASP A 776 -24.82 -21.05 -14.81
CA ASP A 776 -25.94 -21.54 -14.02
C ASP A 776 -25.85 -21.01 -12.59
N VAL A 777 -26.44 -19.85 -12.33
CA VAL A 777 -26.40 -19.21 -11.01
C VAL A 777 -27.49 -19.83 -10.12
N ARG A 778 -27.10 -20.34 -8.96
CA ARG A 778 -27.95 -21.03 -8.00
C ARG A 778 -28.10 -20.26 -6.69
N PRO A 779 -29.18 -19.48 -6.51
CA PRO A 779 -29.47 -18.82 -5.24
C PRO A 779 -29.88 -19.85 -4.17
N VAL A 780 -29.29 -19.74 -2.97
CA VAL A 780 -29.54 -20.64 -1.84
C VAL A 780 -29.73 -19.88 -0.54
N THR A 781 -30.47 -20.49 0.40
CA THR A 781 -30.73 -19.94 1.74
C THR A 781 -30.07 -20.74 2.87
N ASP A 782 -29.71 -22.00 2.59
CA ASP A 782 -29.28 -22.96 3.61
C ASP A 782 -28.09 -23.79 3.07
N VAL A 783 -27.17 -24.14 3.95
CA VAL A 783 -26.00 -24.97 3.63
C VAL A 783 -26.38 -26.32 3.02
N ARG A 784 -27.54 -26.90 3.38
CA ARG A 784 -28.00 -28.18 2.81
C ARG A 784 -28.11 -28.10 1.30
N GLN A 785 -28.71 -27.01 0.79
CA GLN A 785 -28.83 -26.77 -0.64
C GLN A 785 -27.46 -26.62 -1.31
N VAL A 786 -26.52 -25.96 -0.62
CA VAL A 786 -25.12 -25.84 -1.11
C VAL A 786 -24.48 -27.20 -1.29
N LEU A 787 -24.58 -28.07 -0.28
CA LEU A 787 -23.98 -29.41 -0.30
C LEU A 787 -24.62 -30.32 -1.35
N GLU A 788 -25.91 -30.19 -1.56
CA GLU A 788 -26.64 -30.93 -2.62
C GLU A 788 -26.18 -30.57 -4.02
N ILE A 789 -25.91 -29.29 -4.27
CA ILE A 789 -25.43 -28.78 -5.56
C ILE A 789 -23.95 -29.09 -5.76
N ALA A 790 -23.13 -28.89 -4.73
CA ALA A 790 -21.67 -28.86 -4.85
C ALA A 790 -21.01 -30.25 -4.74
N LEU A 791 -21.60 -31.18 -3.95
CA LEU A 791 -20.99 -32.48 -3.75
C LEU A 791 -21.42 -33.48 -4.83
N ALA A 792 -20.45 -34.16 -5.41
CA ALA A 792 -20.71 -35.23 -6.36
C ALA A 792 -21.59 -36.35 -5.72
N PRO A 793 -22.37 -37.12 -6.52
CA PRO A 793 -23.17 -38.24 -6.00
C PRO A 793 -22.31 -39.24 -5.20
N ALA A 794 -22.91 -39.90 -4.21
CA ALA A 794 -22.24 -40.84 -3.32
C ALA A 794 -21.60 -42.07 -4.01
N THR A 795 -21.92 -42.33 -5.26
CA THR A 795 -21.35 -43.38 -6.10
C THR A 795 -19.97 -43.06 -6.67
N ALA A 796 -19.56 -41.81 -6.62
CA ALA A 796 -18.23 -41.36 -7.03
C ALA A 796 -17.24 -41.35 -5.85
N ARG A 797 -17.14 -42.47 -5.08
CA ARG A 797 -16.02 -42.68 -4.15
C ARG A 797 -14.76 -42.81 -4.98
N ALA A 798 -13.72 -42.07 -4.62
CA ALA A 798 -12.39 -42.29 -5.14
C ALA A 798 -12.01 -43.75 -4.87
N GLU A 799 -11.93 -44.56 -5.91
CA GLU A 799 -11.26 -45.86 -5.82
C GLU A 799 -9.83 -45.60 -5.39
N GLU A 800 -9.45 -46.22 -4.27
CA GLU A 800 -8.14 -46.17 -3.66
C GLU A 800 -7.00 -46.05 -4.68
N ARG A 801 -6.41 -44.83 -4.74
CA ARG A 801 -5.04 -44.63 -5.17
C ARG A 801 -4.35 -43.72 -4.18
N ILE A 802 -3.99 -44.28 -3.04
CA ILE A 802 -2.90 -43.74 -2.25
C ILE A 802 -1.64 -44.32 -2.88
N PRO A 803 -0.81 -43.55 -3.57
CA PRO A 803 0.55 -44.02 -3.85
C PRO A 803 1.26 -44.01 -2.51
N ALA A 804 1.71 -45.18 -2.08
CA ALA A 804 2.64 -45.31 -0.98
C ALA A 804 3.85 -44.39 -1.27
N ALA A 805 4.10 -43.48 -0.36
CA ALA A 805 5.30 -42.68 -0.34
C ALA A 805 6.51 -43.57 -0.23
N ALA A 806 7.43 -43.52 -1.19
CA ALA A 806 8.80 -43.98 -1.10
C ALA A 806 9.72 -42.85 -0.65
#